data_0853a1955d9a765e55309f6846cf3e1e
#
_entry.id   0853a1955d9a765e55309f6846cf3e1e
#
_cell.length_a   1.000
_cell.length_b   1.000
_cell.length_c   1.000
_cell.angle_alpha   90.00
_cell.angle_beta   90.00
_cell.angle_gamma   90.00
#
_symmetry.space_group_name_H-M   'P 1'
#
loop_
_entity.id
_entity.type
_entity.pdbx_description
1 polymer ?
#
loop_
_entity_poly.entity_id
_entity_poly.type
_entity_poly.pdbx_seq_one_letter_code
_entity_poly.pdbx_strand_id
1 'polypeptide(L)'
;MRILILLFTAFISNAQHKANFKAAEKFSQANLSKMLKSTSVSPKWFEESDKFWYSYTTTSGKNFYVVDPAKRTRTKLFDNLEFSAKLSDLTRRPVNHNDLDLDELELDKDNRTLTFQIDSIQYRYDIYNKSLVRGDTIAEEEKNDWATYAPDSSYMVFAKNHNLFLMEVGDEDSVEIQLTEDGEKWFSYQWRHGDTTSDKRMRARATWFKDSQKLYSNRSDARKVDELFVINTLKDPRPELEVYKYAMPGEVNVPQEVLEIFDVESKSRITVDEDKYVDQTISLHLTKEKSERLYMVRLNRTSDTLDVSYINTSDGSIKFLFEEVNHPYHNWNYRQLAVLNEGKELIYWSEKNGWGQLYLYDGNTGRLKNKITNGGYFVTGRIQDIDTLNRKVYYQAFGRERDVDPYYSMVYSSNFDGSGMRLLTKEKYNHRVNFSESSKYFVDNYSAVDKVPTSVLRDASGNIIMKLEEADLSLLYHAGWKMPERFKVKADDGITDLVGVMYKPFDFDPNKKYPIISYVYPGPQVESFGNDFSISGRYNTAIAQLGFIVVSMGHRGGSPMRSKYYHTFGYQNLRDYALADDKRSLEQLAERHSWIDLDNVGIFGHSGGGFMSTAALLTYPDFYDVACSSAGNHDNNIYNKWWSETHNGVEAVYKKKKDDDGNEVEELTWNAKIKTNQSLANNLKGHLLLTHGNIDNNVHPTNSMRLADELIKAGKRFDMM
;
A
#
# COMPACT_ATOMS: atom_id res chain seq x y z
N MET A 1 38.61 -24.01 56.36
CA MET A 1 37.39 -24.56 55.90
C MET A 1 36.25 -23.48 55.87
N ARG A 2 36.57 -22.22 55.49
CA ARG A 2 35.57 -21.11 55.37
C ARG A 2 35.75 -20.25 54.09
N ILE A 3 36.59 -20.67 53.15
CA ILE A 3 36.82 -19.94 51.88
C ILE A 3 36.20 -20.67 50.66
N LEU A 4 35.65 -21.89 50.85
CA LEU A 4 35.10 -22.68 49.73
C LEU A 4 33.59 -22.56 49.59
N ILE A 5 32.89 -21.77 50.41
CA ILE A 5 31.43 -21.59 50.34
C ILE A 5 31.01 -20.30 49.60
N LEU A 6 31.95 -19.36 49.39
CA LEU A 6 31.66 -18.09 48.71
C LEU A 6 31.86 -18.12 47.19
N LEU A 7 32.31 -19.24 46.62
CA LEU A 7 32.46 -19.42 45.16
C LEU A 7 31.32 -20.20 44.50
N PHE A 8 30.36 -20.69 45.31
CA PHE A 8 29.21 -21.47 44.77
C PHE A 8 27.90 -20.67 44.67
N THR A 9 27.87 -19.43 45.16
CA THR A 9 26.68 -18.57 45.07
C THR A 9 26.72 -17.56 43.90
N ALA A 10 27.79 -17.52 43.11
CA ALA A 10 27.92 -16.64 41.95
C ALA A 10 27.58 -17.30 40.60
N PHE A 11 27.16 -18.57 40.62
CA PHE A 11 26.87 -19.33 39.40
C PHE A 11 25.37 -19.65 39.17
N ILE A 12 24.43 -19.00 39.88
CA ILE A 12 22.99 -19.28 39.74
C ILE A 12 22.21 -18.05 39.22
N SER A 13 22.78 -17.19 38.39
CA SER A 13 22.04 -16.10 37.82
C SER A 13 22.13 -15.94 36.28
N ASN A 14 22.61 -16.96 35.60
CA ASN A 14 22.47 -17.03 34.12
C ASN A 14 21.70 -18.31 33.74
N ALA A 15 20.44 -18.39 34.19
CA ALA A 15 19.48 -19.25 33.50
C ALA A 15 19.16 -18.53 32.16
N GLN A 16 19.94 -18.84 31.14
CA GLN A 16 19.59 -18.53 29.76
C GLN A 16 18.11 -18.92 29.57
N HIS A 17 17.24 -17.94 29.32
CA HIS A 17 15.85 -18.21 28.99
C HIS A 17 15.84 -19.12 27.77
N LYS A 18 15.48 -20.38 27.93
CA LYS A 18 15.40 -21.30 26.80
C LYS A 18 14.27 -20.84 25.89
N ALA A 19 14.63 -20.44 24.67
CA ALA A 19 13.67 -19.98 23.67
C ALA A 19 12.53 -20.98 23.46
N ASN A 20 11.29 -20.51 23.55
CA ASN A 20 10.10 -21.35 23.42
C ASN A 20 9.64 -21.46 21.97
N PHE A 21 10.39 -22.19 21.14
CA PHE A 21 10.08 -22.39 19.73
C PHE A 21 8.70 -23.00 19.50
N LYS A 22 8.24 -23.88 20.39
CA LYS A 22 6.90 -24.49 20.29
C LYS A 22 5.79 -23.45 20.43
N ALA A 23 5.93 -22.50 21.31
CA ALA A 23 4.99 -21.40 21.44
C ALA A 23 5.07 -20.45 20.23
N ALA A 24 6.26 -20.12 19.75
CA ALA A 24 6.45 -19.29 18.58
C ALA A 24 5.81 -19.91 17.31
N GLU A 25 5.97 -21.22 17.11
CA GLU A 25 5.33 -21.96 16.02
C GLU A 25 3.80 -21.96 16.15
N LYS A 26 3.27 -22.24 17.35
CA LYS A 26 1.84 -22.22 17.63
C LYS A 26 1.20 -20.89 17.27
N PHE A 27 1.87 -19.79 17.55
CA PHE A 27 1.40 -18.42 17.29
C PHE A 27 2.07 -17.78 16.07
N SER A 28 2.56 -18.59 15.14
CA SER A 28 2.99 -18.11 13.83
C SER A 28 1.80 -17.56 13.04
N GLN A 29 2.08 -16.65 12.08
CA GLN A 29 1.03 -16.06 11.25
C GLN A 29 0.17 -17.10 10.55
N ALA A 30 0.77 -18.17 10.02
CA ALA A 30 0.07 -19.25 9.33
C ALA A 30 -0.92 -19.99 10.25
N ASN A 31 -0.55 -20.22 11.51
CA ASN A 31 -1.42 -20.89 12.48
C ASN A 31 -2.48 -19.95 13.06
N LEU A 32 -2.13 -18.69 13.34
CA LEU A 32 -3.08 -17.69 13.81
C LEU A 32 -4.18 -17.42 12.75
N SER A 33 -3.83 -17.37 11.47
CA SER A 33 -4.78 -17.16 10.39
C SER A 33 -5.87 -18.22 10.31
N LYS A 34 -5.57 -19.48 10.73
CA LYS A 34 -6.58 -20.54 10.80
C LYS A 34 -7.61 -20.33 11.92
N MET A 35 -7.23 -19.57 12.95
CA MET A 35 -8.08 -19.28 14.12
C MET A 35 -8.88 -17.99 13.95
N LEU A 36 -8.47 -17.12 13.03
CA LEU A 36 -9.16 -15.85 12.76
C LEU A 36 -10.28 -16.08 11.74
N LYS A 37 -11.44 -15.50 12.03
CA LYS A 37 -12.59 -15.45 11.15
C LYS A 37 -12.74 -14.03 10.57
N SER A 38 -13.93 -13.66 10.08
CA SER A 38 -14.15 -12.32 9.53
C SER A 38 -13.92 -11.25 10.60
N THR A 39 -13.25 -10.16 10.21
CA THR A 39 -12.96 -9.00 11.08
C THR A 39 -13.61 -7.71 10.61
N SER A 40 -14.20 -7.72 9.41
CA SER A 40 -14.85 -6.56 8.80
C SER A 40 -16.01 -6.97 7.92
N VAL A 41 -16.96 -6.08 7.75
CA VAL A 41 -18.06 -6.21 6.79
C VAL A 41 -17.65 -5.51 5.50
N SER A 42 -17.68 -6.26 4.38
CA SER A 42 -17.52 -5.74 3.01
C SER A 42 -18.91 -5.70 2.35
N PRO A 43 -19.58 -4.55 2.34
CA PRO A 43 -20.92 -4.45 1.78
C PRO A 43 -20.87 -4.57 0.26
N LYS A 44 -21.83 -5.31 -0.31
CA LYS A 44 -22.14 -5.33 -1.72
C LYS A 44 -23.43 -4.53 -1.90
N TRP A 45 -23.28 -3.24 -2.25
CA TRP A 45 -24.40 -2.34 -2.46
C TRP A 45 -25.15 -2.74 -3.73
N PHE A 46 -26.49 -2.71 -3.70
CA PHE A 46 -27.30 -2.94 -4.89
C PHE A 46 -27.33 -1.68 -5.74
N GLU A 47 -27.30 -1.86 -7.05
CA GLU A 47 -27.46 -0.77 -8.02
C GLU A 47 -28.77 0.00 -7.76
N GLU A 48 -28.73 1.32 -7.87
CA GLU A 48 -29.88 2.22 -7.69
C GLU A 48 -30.61 2.06 -6.34
N SER A 49 -29.92 1.49 -5.33
CA SER A 49 -30.50 1.21 -4.02
C SER A 49 -29.51 1.45 -2.90
N ASP A 50 -30.01 1.86 -1.73
CA ASP A 50 -29.20 1.96 -0.51
C ASP A 50 -29.13 0.65 0.29
N LYS A 51 -29.72 -0.43 -0.21
CA LYS A 51 -29.60 -1.75 0.39
C LYS A 51 -28.29 -2.39 0.00
N PHE A 52 -27.83 -3.33 0.84
CA PHE A 52 -26.64 -4.12 0.55
C PHE A 52 -26.77 -5.52 1.15
N TRP A 53 -25.97 -6.43 0.65
CA TRP A 53 -25.74 -7.71 1.27
C TRP A 53 -24.27 -7.88 1.64
N TYR A 54 -23.99 -8.83 2.54
CA TYR A 54 -22.62 -9.23 2.89
C TYR A 54 -22.60 -10.66 3.45
N SER A 55 -21.45 -11.31 3.39
CA SER A 55 -21.19 -12.54 4.10
C SER A 55 -20.28 -12.29 5.31
N TYR A 56 -20.47 -13.05 6.36
CA TYR A 56 -19.66 -12.95 7.57
C TYR A 56 -19.45 -14.34 8.19
N THR A 57 -18.19 -14.67 8.48
CA THR A 57 -17.78 -15.97 9.05
C THR A 57 -17.44 -15.80 10.52
N THR A 58 -18.01 -16.62 11.36
CA THR A 58 -17.70 -16.77 12.79
C THR A 58 -17.29 -18.22 13.07
N THR A 59 -17.05 -18.59 14.33
CA THR A 59 -16.83 -19.98 14.73
C THR A 59 -18.05 -20.87 14.50
N SER A 60 -19.26 -20.30 14.38
CA SER A 60 -20.50 -21.01 14.05
C SER A 60 -20.76 -21.16 12.55
N GLY A 61 -19.81 -20.72 11.70
CA GLY A 61 -19.90 -20.82 10.24
C GLY A 61 -20.10 -19.50 9.53
N LYS A 62 -20.17 -19.55 8.18
CA LYS A 62 -20.38 -18.43 7.26
C LYS A 62 -21.87 -18.17 7.08
N ASN A 63 -22.33 -16.96 7.32
CA ASN A 63 -23.71 -16.54 7.12
C ASN A 63 -23.78 -15.38 6.12
N PHE A 64 -24.91 -15.26 5.44
CA PHE A 64 -25.20 -14.23 4.44
C PHE A 64 -26.37 -13.36 4.92
N TYR A 65 -26.21 -12.06 4.81
CA TYR A 65 -27.19 -11.09 5.31
C TYR A 65 -27.55 -10.06 4.27
N VAL A 66 -28.82 -9.65 4.25
CA VAL A 66 -29.27 -8.45 3.56
C VAL A 66 -29.63 -7.38 4.57
N VAL A 67 -29.27 -6.14 4.27
CA VAL A 67 -29.52 -4.97 5.10
C VAL A 67 -30.33 -3.95 4.33
N ASP A 68 -31.44 -3.48 4.91
CA ASP A 68 -32.23 -2.34 4.43
C ASP A 68 -32.04 -1.18 5.43
N PRO A 69 -31.18 -0.19 5.09
CA PRO A 69 -30.88 0.93 5.97
C PRO A 69 -32.12 1.76 6.32
N ALA A 70 -33.02 1.99 5.36
CA ALA A 70 -34.21 2.80 5.54
C ALA A 70 -35.18 2.16 6.54
N LYS A 71 -35.33 0.83 6.49
CA LYS A 71 -36.17 0.08 7.43
C LYS A 71 -35.44 -0.31 8.69
N ARG A 72 -34.13 -0.10 8.79
CA ARG A 72 -33.26 -0.53 9.89
C ARG A 72 -33.38 -2.04 10.16
N THR A 73 -33.40 -2.84 9.09
CA THR A 73 -33.52 -4.29 9.19
C THR A 73 -32.25 -4.98 8.68
N ARG A 74 -31.89 -6.07 9.36
CA ARG A 74 -30.83 -7.01 8.98
C ARG A 74 -31.42 -8.40 9.05
N THR A 75 -31.48 -9.13 7.94
CA THR A 75 -32.07 -10.46 7.86
C THR A 75 -31.08 -11.41 7.17
N LYS A 76 -31.11 -12.70 7.58
CA LYS A 76 -30.37 -13.71 6.82
C LYS A 76 -31.01 -13.85 5.44
N LEU A 77 -30.18 -14.00 4.40
CA LEU A 77 -30.65 -14.28 3.02
C LEU A 77 -31.38 -15.62 2.95
N PHE A 78 -30.90 -16.61 3.71
CA PHE A 78 -31.49 -17.94 3.79
C PHE A 78 -31.06 -18.65 5.11
N ASP A 79 -31.75 -19.72 5.44
CA ASP A 79 -31.28 -20.68 6.43
C ASP A 79 -30.24 -21.60 5.81
N ASN A 80 -29.01 -21.59 6.32
CA ASN A 80 -27.88 -22.32 5.75
C ASN A 80 -28.11 -23.82 5.68
N LEU A 81 -28.76 -24.41 6.70
CA LEU A 81 -29.01 -25.86 6.74
C LEU A 81 -30.04 -26.27 5.69
N GLU A 82 -31.16 -25.53 5.60
CA GLU A 82 -32.19 -25.76 4.59
C GLU A 82 -31.64 -25.54 3.16
N PHE A 83 -30.89 -24.47 2.97
CA PHE A 83 -30.28 -24.13 1.70
C PHE A 83 -29.25 -25.19 1.24
N SER A 84 -28.33 -25.59 2.13
CA SER A 84 -27.32 -26.60 1.81
C SER A 84 -27.92 -27.98 1.54
N ALA A 85 -29.01 -28.35 2.22
CA ALA A 85 -29.72 -29.59 1.93
C ALA A 85 -30.29 -29.57 0.50
N LYS A 86 -30.99 -28.52 0.11
CA LYS A 86 -31.52 -28.37 -1.27
C LYS A 86 -30.40 -28.34 -2.32
N LEU A 87 -29.30 -27.66 -2.01
CA LEU A 87 -28.15 -27.61 -2.91
C LEU A 87 -27.48 -28.96 -3.05
N SER A 88 -27.35 -29.71 -1.94
CA SER A 88 -26.81 -31.08 -1.97
C SER A 88 -27.69 -32.04 -2.80
N ASP A 89 -29.00 -31.91 -2.67
CA ASP A 89 -29.94 -32.72 -3.46
C ASP A 89 -29.82 -32.39 -4.95
N LEU A 90 -29.69 -31.11 -5.31
CA LEU A 90 -29.65 -30.65 -6.68
C LEU A 90 -28.31 -30.95 -7.36
N THR A 91 -27.19 -30.80 -6.62
CA THR A 91 -25.83 -31.01 -7.14
C THR A 91 -25.38 -32.48 -7.03
N ARG A 92 -26.08 -33.30 -6.26
CA ARG A 92 -25.70 -34.69 -5.91
C ARG A 92 -24.35 -34.79 -5.20
N ARG A 93 -23.97 -33.74 -4.46
CA ARG A 93 -22.74 -33.65 -3.66
C ARG A 93 -23.05 -33.12 -2.27
N PRO A 94 -22.36 -33.55 -1.22
CA PRO A 94 -22.56 -33.03 0.13
C PRO A 94 -22.05 -31.55 0.16
N VAL A 95 -22.93 -30.65 0.62
CA VAL A 95 -22.61 -29.23 0.79
C VAL A 95 -22.55 -28.91 2.29
N ASN A 96 -21.44 -28.32 2.74
CA ASN A 96 -21.25 -27.95 4.13
C ASN A 96 -22.01 -26.66 4.46
N HIS A 97 -23.04 -26.76 5.29
CA HIS A 97 -23.84 -25.61 5.70
C HIS A 97 -23.08 -24.54 6.52
N ASN A 98 -21.94 -24.88 7.12
CA ASN A 98 -21.11 -23.95 7.87
C ASN A 98 -20.07 -23.22 7.00
N ASP A 99 -19.85 -23.71 5.77
CA ASP A 99 -18.84 -23.16 4.86
C ASP A 99 -19.37 -23.20 3.44
N LEU A 100 -20.40 -22.39 3.20
CA LEU A 100 -20.99 -22.25 1.88
C LEU A 100 -20.08 -21.39 1.01
N ASP A 101 -19.57 -22.00 -0.05
CA ASP A 101 -18.80 -21.31 -1.09
C ASP A 101 -19.73 -21.08 -2.28
N LEU A 102 -20.11 -19.82 -2.48
CA LEU A 102 -21.02 -19.38 -3.52
C LEU A 102 -20.30 -18.30 -4.31
N ASP A 103 -19.92 -18.64 -5.54
CA ASP A 103 -19.26 -17.71 -6.43
C ASP A 103 -20.29 -16.81 -7.12
N GLU A 104 -19.86 -15.60 -7.50
CA GLU A 104 -20.67 -14.62 -8.24
C GLU A 104 -22.10 -14.47 -7.71
N LEU A 105 -22.21 -14.37 -6.38
CA LEU A 105 -23.50 -14.22 -5.72
C LEU A 105 -24.08 -12.84 -5.99
N GLU A 106 -25.21 -12.80 -6.69
CA GLU A 106 -25.97 -11.61 -7.02
C GLU A 106 -27.42 -11.72 -6.55
N LEU A 107 -27.99 -10.60 -6.15
CA LEU A 107 -29.39 -10.51 -5.79
C LEU A 107 -30.11 -9.60 -6.78
N ASP A 108 -31.22 -10.07 -7.35
CA ASP A 108 -32.01 -9.32 -8.32
C ASP A 108 -32.56 -8.00 -7.74
N LYS A 109 -32.84 -7.02 -8.60
CA LYS A 109 -33.39 -5.70 -8.22
C LYS A 109 -34.65 -5.76 -7.37
N ASP A 110 -35.46 -6.81 -7.52
CA ASP A 110 -36.66 -7.07 -6.68
C ASP A 110 -36.33 -7.62 -5.27
N ASN A 111 -35.07 -7.95 -5.00
CA ASN A 111 -34.58 -8.57 -3.78
C ASN A 111 -35.24 -9.94 -3.48
N ARG A 112 -35.66 -10.66 -4.49
CA ARG A 112 -36.37 -11.93 -4.38
C ARG A 112 -35.53 -13.10 -4.84
N THR A 113 -34.82 -12.95 -5.96
CA THR A 113 -34.07 -14.03 -6.59
C THR A 113 -32.56 -13.83 -6.34
N LEU A 114 -31.96 -14.83 -5.74
CA LEU A 114 -30.50 -14.90 -5.56
C LEU A 114 -29.94 -15.77 -6.69
N THR A 115 -28.99 -15.24 -7.45
CA THR A 115 -28.25 -15.93 -8.48
C THR A 115 -26.83 -16.19 -8.00
N PHE A 116 -26.27 -17.36 -8.23
CA PHE A 116 -24.90 -17.72 -7.86
C PHE A 116 -24.39 -18.85 -8.75
N GLN A 117 -23.08 -19.08 -8.71
CA GLN A 117 -22.42 -20.12 -9.48
C GLN A 117 -21.76 -21.16 -8.56
N ILE A 118 -21.74 -22.40 -9.03
CA ILE A 118 -20.93 -23.49 -8.48
C ILE A 118 -20.47 -24.35 -9.68
N ASP A 119 -19.17 -24.57 -9.82
CA ASP A 119 -18.58 -25.35 -10.91
C ASP A 119 -19.10 -24.90 -12.31
N SER A 120 -19.10 -23.60 -12.59
CA SER A 120 -19.60 -23.00 -13.85
C SER A 120 -21.09 -23.26 -14.16
N ILE A 121 -21.87 -23.68 -13.18
CA ILE A 121 -23.32 -23.84 -13.30
C ILE A 121 -24.01 -22.74 -12.53
N GLN A 122 -24.89 -22.01 -13.19
CA GLN A 122 -25.72 -21.00 -12.55
C GLN A 122 -26.85 -21.67 -11.77
N TYR A 123 -27.11 -21.15 -10.58
CA TYR A 123 -28.25 -21.51 -9.75
C TYR A 123 -29.07 -20.29 -9.42
N ARG A 124 -30.40 -20.47 -9.28
CA ARG A 124 -31.32 -19.41 -8.86
C ARG A 124 -32.10 -19.89 -7.62
N TYR A 125 -32.10 -19.05 -6.61
CA TYR A 125 -32.81 -19.31 -5.36
C TYR A 125 -33.86 -18.21 -5.12
N ASP A 126 -35.16 -18.57 -5.08
CA ASP A 126 -36.23 -17.69 -4.66
C ASP A 126 -36.27 -17.63 -3.13
N ILE A 127 -35.94 -16.46 -2.57
CA ILE A 127 -35.82 -16.24 -1.12
C ILE A 127 -37.16 -16.43 -0.41
N TYR A 128 -38.29 -16.04 -1.04
CA TYR A 128 -39.61 -16.14 -0.43
C TYR A 128 -40.17 -17.55 -0.48
N ASN A 129 -40.12 -18.18 -1.65
CA ASN A 129 -40.63 -19.53 -1.86
C ASN A 129 -39.62 -20.60 -1.43
N LYS A 130 -38.40 -20.19 -1.11
CA LYS A 130 -37.28 -21.07 -0.75
C LYS A 130 -37.06 -22.17 -1.80
N SER A 131 -37.30 -21.87 -3.07
CA SER A 131 -37.10 -22.81 -4.17
C SER A 131 -35.74 -22.56 -4.82
N LEU A 132 -34.99 -23.64 -5.04
CA LEU A 132 -33.68 -23.66 -5.67
C LEU A 132 -33.81 -24.35 -7.02
N VAL A 133 -33.37 -23.71 -8.08
CA VAL A 133 -33.41 -24.22 -9.44
C VAL A 133 -32.00 -24.18 -10.04
N ARG A 134 -31.63 -25.27 -10.70
CA ARG A 134 -30.43 -25.29 -11.54
C ARG A 134 -30.72 -24.55 -12.85
N GLY A 135 -29.90 -23.60 -13.19
CA GLY A 135 -29.89 -22.92 -14.47
C GLY A 135 -28.97 -23.59 -15.49
N ASP A 136 -28.66 -22.87 -16.53
CA ASP A 136 -27.76 -23.34 -17.56
C ASP A 136 -26.31 -23.41 -17.09
N THR A 137 -25.51 -24.23 -17.76
CA THR A 137 -24.07 -24.15 -17.63
C THR A 137 -23.66 -22.83 -18.28
N ILE A 138 -23.12 -21.93 -17.49
CA ILE A 138 -22.49 -20.74 -18.03
C ILE A 138 -21.22 -21.27 -18.70
N ALA A 139 -21.14 -21.17 -20.01
CA ALA A 139 -19.82 -21.20 -20.64
C ALA A 139 -19.00 -20.15 -19.89
N GLU A 140 -17.89 -20.56 -19.27
CA GLU A 140 -16.91 -19.57 -18.87
C GLU A 140 -16.71 -18.71 -20.12
N GLU A 141 -17.25 -17.49 -20.11
CA GLU A 141 -16.66 -16.47 -20.96
C GLU A 141 -15.22 -16.44 -20.46
N GLU A 142 -14.33 -17.06 -21.23
CA GLU A 142 -12.90 -16.90 -21.01
C GLU A 142 -12.66 -15.41 -21.15
N LYS A 143 -12.83 -14.67 -20.05
CA LYS A 143 -12.30 -13.30 -19.96
C LYS A 143 -10.81 -13.49 -20.12
N ASN A 144 -10.39 -13.33 -21.33
CA ASN A 144 -9.02 -13.51 -21.72
C ASN A 144 -8.16 -12.58 -20.87
N ASP A 145 -7.37 -13.12 -19.96
CA ASP A 145 -6.47 -12.34 -19.07
C ASP A 145 -5.55 -11.38 -19.83
N TRP A 146 -5.36 -11.67 -21.13
CA TRP A 146 -4.56 -10.84 -22.03
C TRP A 146 -5.37 -9.67 -22.62
N ALA A 147 -6.69 -9.61 -22.50
CA ALA A 147 -7.52 -8.57 -23.09
C ALA A 147 -7.88 -7.46 -22.09
N THR A 148 -8.02 -6.24 -22.58
CA THR A 148 -8.59 -5.11 -21.84
C THR A 148 -9.83 -4.65 -22.60
N TYR A 149 -11.03 -4.96 -22.07
CA TYR A 149 -12.31 -4.68 -22.71
C TYR A 149 -12.70 -3.22 -22.58
N ALA A 150 -13.35 -2.70 -23.63
CA ALA A 150 -14.03 -1.42 -23.58
C ALA A 150 -15.17 -1.45 -22.55
N PRO A 151 -15.55 -0.32 -21.93
CA PRO A 151 -16.64 -0.27 -20.94
C PRO A 151 -17.98 -0.81 -21.43
N ASP A 152 -18.29 -0.63 -22.70
CA ASP A 152 -19.52 -1.16 -23.35
C ASP A 152 -19.35 -2.58 -23.91
N SER A 153 -18.19 -3.19 -23.73
CA SER A 153 -17.82 -4.51 -24.22
C SER A 153 -17.86 -4.66 -25.76
N SER A 154 -17.86 -3.57 -26.52
CA SER A 154 -17.86 -3.63 -27.99
C SER A 154 -16.51 -4.02 -28.58
N TYR A 155 -15.43 -3.60 -27.94
CA TYR A 155 -14.06 -3.82 -28.37
C TYR A 155 -13.18 -4.31 -27.23
N MET A 156 -12.04 -4.92 -27.57
CA MET A 156 -10.95 -5.21 -26.65
C MET A 156 -9.62 -4.79 -27.27
N VAL A 157 -8.67 -4.42 -26.41
CA VAL A 157 -7.29 -4.14 -26.80
C VAL A 157 -6.32 -5.10 -26.12
N PHE A 158 -5.25 -5.43 -26.83
CA PHE A 158 -4.17 -6.28 -26.35
C PHE A 158 -2.85 -5.88 -27.03
N ALA A 159 -1.76 -6.37 -26.51
CA ALA A 159 -0.43 -6.21 -27.14
C ALA A 159 0.02 -7.53 -27.75
N LYS A 160 0.69 -7.45 -28.89
CA LYS A 160 1.30 -8.58 -29.62
C LYS A 160 2.57 -8.07 -30.31
N ASN A 161 3.68 -8.79 -30.20
CA ASN A 161 4.97 -8.33 -30.72
C ASN A 161 5.32 -6.87 -30.32
N HIS A 162 5.09 -6.52 -29.05
CA HIS A 162 5.26 -5.17 -28.49
C HIS A 162 4.30 -4.10 -29.01
N ASN A 163 3.48 -4.38 -30.02
CA ASN A 163 2.54 -3.44 -30.62
C ASN A 163 1.13 -3.58 -30.07
N LEU A 164 0.33 -2.52 -30.21
CA LEU A 164 -1.05 -2.43 -29.76
C LEU A 164 -2.00 -2.90 -30.85
N PHE A 165 -2.96 -3.73 -30.48
CA PHE A 165 -4.02 -4.26 -31.35
C PHE A 165 -5.39 -4.00 -30.76
N LEU A 166 -6.37 -3.80 -31.64
CA LEU A 166 -7.79 -3.67 -31.35
C LEU A 166 -8.54 -4.83 -32.00
N MET A 167 -9.59 -5.33 -31.35
CA MET A 167 -10.46 -6.38 -31.91
C MET A 167 -11.90 -6.19 -31.41
N GLU A 168 -12.87 -6.44 -32.25
CA GLU A 168 -14.29 -6.48 -31.86
C GLU A 168 -14.56 -7.70 -30.97
N VAL A 169 -15.50 -7.56 -30.02
CA VAL A 169 -15.92 -8.64 -29.14
C VAL A 169 -17.15 -9.34 -29.74
N GLY A 170 -17.13 -10.65 -29.85
CA GLY A 170 -18.32 -11.45 -30.14
C GLY A 170 -18.25 -12.46 -31.27
N ASP A 171 -17.35 -12.39 -32.24
CA ASP A 171 -17.24 -13.36 -33.32
C ASP A 171 -15.89 -14.12 -33.24
N GLU A 172 -15.94 -15.46 -33.42
CA GLU A 172 -14.74 -16.30 -33.51
C GLU A 172 -13.79 -15.85 -34.64
N ASP A 173 -14.36 -15.18 -35.67
CA ASP A 173 -13.68 -14.66 -36.85
C ASP A 173 -13.27 -13.18 -36.71
N SER A 174 -13.31 -12.58 -35.52
CA SER A 174 -12.97 -11.18 -35.32
C SER A 174 -11.55 -10.85 -35.77
N VAL A 175 -11.43 -9.84 -36.61
CA VAL A 175 -10.13 -9.44 -37.21
C VAL A 175 -9.31 -8.62 -36.19
N GLU A 176 -8.05 -9.02 -36.02
CA GLU A 176 -7.07 -8.21 -35.27
C GLU A 176 -6.68 -6.98 -36.10
N ILE A 177 -6.92 -5.79 -35.57
CA ILE A 177 -6.56 -4.51 -36.17
C ILE A 177 -5.30 -4.01 -35.48
N GLN A 178 -4.18 -3.97 -36.19
CA GLN A 178 -2.94 -3.42 -35.66
C GLN A 178 -3.02 -1.88 -35.61
N LEU A 179 -2.87 -1.29 -34.41
CA LEU A 179 -2.91 0.15 -34.22
C LEU A 179 -1.52 0.81 -34.28
N THR A 180 -0.44 0.04 -34.00
CA THR A 180 0.93 0.57 -33.93
C THR A 180 1.94 -0.39 -34.56
N GLU A 181 3.09 0.15 -35.04
CA GLU A 181 4.19 -0.61 -35.65
C GLU A 181 5.54 -0.31 -35.00
N ASP A 182 5.59 0.60 -34.03
CA ASP A 182 6.81 1.13 -33.43
C ASP A 182 7.15 0.50 -32.04
N GLY A 183 6.39 -0.54 -31.67
CA GLY A 183 6.65 -1.26 -30.43
C GLY A 183 7.88 -2.16 -30.55
N GLU A 184 8.77 -2.09 -29.55
CA GLU A 184 9.94 -2.93 -29.45
C GLU A 184 10.30 -3.23 -27.98
N LYS A 185 11.25 -4.12 -27.74
CA LYS A 185 11.73 -4.43 -26.40
C LYS A 185 12.20 -3.15 -25.70
N TRP A 186 11.75 -2.95 -24.46
CA TRP A 186 11.96 -1.77 -23.63
C TRP A 186 11.24 -0.48 -24.08
N PHE A 187 10.42 -0.58 -25.14
CA PHE A 187 9.49 0.45 -25.60
C PHE A 187 8.19 -0.22 -26.10
N SER A 188 7.56 -0.95 -25.23
CA SER A 188 6.48 -1.88 -25.54
C SER A 188 5.13 -1.39 -25.06
N TYR A 189 4.06 -1.74 -25.77
CA TYR A 189 2.68 -1.59 -25.31
C TYR A 189 2.26 -2.71 -24.35
N GLN A 190 3.08 -3.72 -24.10
CA GLN A 190 2.78 -4.77 -23.12
C GLN A 190 2.78 -4.23 -21.69
N TRP A 191 1.86 -4.72 -20.87
CA TRP A 191 1.77 -4.34 -19.46
C TRP A 191 3.04 -4.70 -18.66
N ARG A 192 3.65 -5.84 -18.95
CA ARG A 192 4.90 -6.30 -18.34
C ARG A 192 5.99 -6.41 -19.38
N HIS A 193 7.13 -5.83 -19.11
CA HIS A 193 8.34 -6.06 -19.90
C HIS A 193 8.85 -7.47 -19.59
N GLY A 194 9.02 -8.33 -20.57
CA GLY A 194 9.70 -9.59 -20.34
C GLY A 194 9.33 -10.77 -21.21
N ASP A 195 8.18 -10.81 -21.87
CA ASP A 195 7.93 -11.87 -22.84
C ASP A 195 8.36 -11.39 -24.24
N THR A 196 9.48 -11.91 -24.71
CA THR A 196 10.05 -11.60 -26.02
C THR A 196 9.55 -12.53 -27.12
N THR A 197 8.77 -13.54 -26.76
CA THR A 197 8.20 -14.49 -27.70
C THR A 197 6.78 -14.06 -28.11
N SER A 198 6.72 -13.14 -28.74
CA SER A 198 6.22 -12.68 -29.92
C SER A 198 4.80 -12.79 -30.43
N ASP A 199 4.23 -13.91 -30.74
CA ASP A 199 2.89 -14.04 -31.34
C ASP A 199 1.78 -14.26 -30.31
N LYS A 200 2.08 -14.31 -29.02
CA LYS A 200 1.08 -14.36 -27.96
C LYS A 200 0.40 -13.01 -27.76
N ARG A 201 -0.91 -13.04 -27.59
CA ARG A 201 -1.65 -11.89 -27.07
C ARG A 201 -1.30 -11.69 -25.60
N MET A 202 -0.94 -10.47 -25.26
CA MET A 202 -0.55 -10.05 -23.91
C MET A 202 -1.38 -8.84 -23.51
N ARG A 203 -1.61 -8.66 -22.21
CA ARG A 203 -2.32 -7.50 -21.72
C ARG A 203 -1.59 -6.22 -22.11
N ALA A 204 -2.33 -5.27 -22.69
CA ALA A 204 -1.80 -3.99 -23.12
C ALA A 204 -1.70 -2.99 -21.97
N ARG A 205 -0.70 -2.10 -22.04
CA ARG A 205 -0.62 -0.87 -21.25
C ARG A 205 -1.51 0.18 -21.89
N ALA A 206 -2.80 -0.02 -21.78
CA ALA A 206 -3.81 0.87 -22.35
C ALA A 206 -4.98 1.02 -21.37
N THR A 207 -5.61 2.20 -21.39
CA THR A 207 -6.77 2.51 -20.56
C THR A 207 -7.87 3.12 -21.43
N TRP A 208 -9.07 2.56 -21.31
CA TRP A 208 -10.24 3.04 -22.03
C TRP A 208 -10.81 4.31 -21.37
N PHE A 209 -11.30 5.23 -22.20
CA PHE A 209 -12.24 6.25 -21.76
C PHE A 209 -13.60 5.60 -21.48
N LYS A 210 -14.40 6.26 -20.65
CA LYS A 210 -15.66 5.68 -20.15
C LYS A 210 -16.76 5.53 -21.21
N ASP A 211 -16.69 6.33 -22.28
CA ASP A 211 -17.60 6.29 -23.44
C ASP A 211 -17.18 5.26 -24.51
N SER A 212 -16.14 4.48 -24.28
CA SER A 212 -15.61 3.48 -25.22
C SER A 212 -15.12 4.03 -26.57
N GLN A 213 -15.15 5.35 -26.80
CA GLN A 213 -14.79 5.95 -28.09
C GLN A 213 -13.28 6.06 -28.28
N LYS A 214 -12.54 6.16 -27.17
CA LYS A 214 -11.08 6.35 -27.19
C LYS A 214 -10.40 5.53 -26.11
N LEU A 215 -9.12 5.33 -26.30
CA LEU A 215 -8.22 4.80 -25.27
C LEU A 215 -6.90 5.58 -25.30
N TYR A 216 -6.15 5.52 -24.22
CA TYR A 216 -4.80 6.06 -24.17
C TYR A 216 -3.80 5.01 -23.69
N SER A 217 -2.55 5.17 -24.10
CA SER A 217 -1.41 4.43 -23.61
C SER A 217 -0.33 5.41 -23.13
N ASN A 218 0.19 5.19 -21.93
CA ASN A 218 1.37 5.90 -21.43
C ASN A 218 2.53 4.88 -21.34
N ARG A 219 3.33 4.82 -22.41
CA ARG A 219 4.47 3.90 -22.52
C ARG A 219 5.68 4.46 -21.83
N SER A 220 6.56 3.58 -21.41
CA SER A 220 7.88 3.92 -20.89
C SER A 220 8.95 3.52 -21.91
N ASP A 221 9.71 4.48 -22.41
CA ASP A 221 10.91 4.24 -23.20
C ASP A 221 12.12 4.06 -22.29
N ALA A 222 12.54 2.82 -22.10
CA ALA A 222 13.69 2.46 -21.30
C ALA A 222 14.88 1.93 -22.15
N ARG A 223 14.87 2.13 -23.47
CA ARG A 223 15.90 1.58 -24.37
C ARG A 223 17.32 2.07 -24.02
N LYS A 224 17.45 3.32 -23.62
CA LYS A 224 18.74 3.93 -23.24
C LYS A 224 19.13 3.70 -21.77
N VAL A 225 18.24 3.19 -20.93
CA VAL A 225 18.50 2.93 -19.51
C VAL A 225 19.51 1.77 -19.40
N ASP A 226 20.45 1.89 -18.48
CA ASP A 226 21.43 0.85 -18.22
C ASP A 226 20.80 -0.42 -17.61
N GLU A 227 21.49 -1.56 -17.78
CA GLU A 227 20.99 -2.86 -17.36
C GLU A 227 21.61 -3.32 -16.05
N LEU A 228 20.79 -3.95 -15.22
CA LEU A 228 21.22 -4.82 -14.14
C LEU A 228 20.86 -6.26 -14.45
N PHE A 229 21.46 -7.19 -13.71
CA PHE A 229 21.15 -8.59 -13.85
C PHE A 229 21.20 -9.31 -12.50
N VAL A 230 20.37 -10.34 -12.37
CA VAL A 230 20.41 -11.31 -11.28
C VAL A 230 20.56 -12.70 -11.86
N ILE A 231 21.07 -13.63 -11.06
CA ILE A 231 21.22 -15.03 -11.47
C ILE A 231 20.22 -15.86 -10.70
N ASN A 232 19.23 -16.41 -11.40
CA ASN A 232 18.30 -17.38 -10.84
C ASN A 232 19.02 -18.73 -10.69
N THR A 233 19.66 -18.92 -9.55
CA THR A 233 20.49 -20.09 -9.27
C THR A 233 19.71 -21.39 -9.08
N LEU A 234 18.39 -21.29 -8.79
CA LEU A 234 17.50 -22.43 -8.57
C LEU A 234 16.73 -22.86 -9.82
N LYS A 235 16.95 -22.20 -10.96
CA LYS A 235 16.32 -22.58 -12.22
C LYS A 235 16.82 -23.95 -12.68
N ASP A 236 15.90 -24.83 -13.05
CA ASP A 236 16.20 -26.17 -13.56
C ASP A 236 16.15 -26.17 -15.09
N PRO A 237 17.07 -26.82 -15.81
CA PRO A 237 18.20 -27.62 -15.32
C PRO A 237 19.51 -26.83 -15.08
N ARG A 238 19.52 -25.52 -15.31
CA ARG A 238 20.71 -24.66 -15.15
C ARG A 238 20.32 -23.28 -14.61
N PRO A 239 21.26 -22.63 -13.90
CA PRO A 239 21.08 -21.22 -13.55
C PRO A 239 20.80 -20.36 -14.79
N GLU A 240 19.90 -19.40 -14.66
CA GLU A 240 19.50 -18.48 -15.72
C GLU A 240 19.85 -17.04 -15.34
N LEU A 241 20.36 -16.28 -16.29
CA LEU A 241 20.64 -14.86 -16.16
C LEU A 241 19.38 -14.07 -16.50
N GLU A 242 18.86 -13.33 -15.54
CA GLU A 242 17.73 -12.41 -15.74
C GLU A 242 18.26 -10.97 -15.84
N VAL A 243 18.05 -10.34 -17.00
CA VAL A 243 18.49 -8.97 -17.30
C VAL A 243 17.30 -8.04 -17.30
N TYR A 244 17.43 -6.86 -16.68
CA TYR A 244 16.36 -5.85 -16.61
C TYR A 244 16.93 -4.43 -16.61
N LYS A 245 16.10 -3.46 -17.03
CA LYS A 245 16.45 -2.04 -17.01
C LYS A 245 16.29 -1.49 -15.61
N TYR A 246 17.30 -0.76 -15.12
CA TYR A 246 17.29 -0.23 -13.77
C TYR A 246 18.04 1.11 -13.69
N ALA A 247 17.30 2.19 -13.54
CA ALA A 247 17.88 3.52 -13.38
C ALA A 247 18.33 3.74 -11.93
N MET A 248 19.56 4.18 -11.74
CA MET A 248 20.17 4.54 -10.46
C MET A 248 20.18 6.07 -10.25
N PRO A 249 20.34 6.56 -9.00
CA PRO A 249 20.38 7.99 -8.74
C PRO A 249 21.55 8.67 -9.48
N GLY A 250 21.28 9.82 -10.07
CA GLY A 250 22.28 10.63 -10.80
C GLY A 250 22.54 10.19 -12.23
N GLU A 251 21.97 9.09 -12.71
CA GLU A 251 22.11 8.70 -14.12
C GLU A 251 21.36 9.64 -15.06
N VAL A 252 21.94 9.86 -16.23
CA VAL A 252 21.35 10.70 -17.29
C VAL A 252 20.27 9.93 -18.04
N ASN A 253 20.54 8.66 -18.33
CA ASN A 253 19.60 7.79 -19.04
C ASN A 253 18.60 7.17 -18.08
N VAL A 254 17.41 7.73 -18.03
CA VAL A 254 16.29 7.26 -17.20
C VAL A 254 15.07 6.99 -18.09
N PRO A 255 14.11 6.17 -17.66
CA PRO A 255 12.90 5.92 -18.44
C PRO A 255 12.19 7.24 -18.78
N GLN A 256 11.79 7.38 -20.05
CA GLN A 256 10.98 8.50 -20.54
C GLN A 256 9.55 8.03 -20.78
N GLU A 257 8.57 8.84 -20.46
CA GLU A 257 7.16 8.51 -20.71
C GLU A 257 6.73 9.07 -22.05
N VAL A 258 5.92 8.30 -22.80
CA VAL A 258 5.35 8.68 -24.10
C VAL A 258 3.85 8.43 -24.06
N LEU A 259 3.07 9.49 -24.13
CA LEU A 259 1.62 9.45 -24.06
C LEU A 259 0.99 9.47 -25.46
N GLU A 260 0.11 8.53 -25.70
CA GLU A 260 -0.59 8.38 -26.97
C GLU A 260 -2.09 8.18 -26.74
N ILE A 261 -2.90 8.77 -27.59
CA ILE A 261 -4.35 8.65 -27.60
C ILE A 261 -4.80 8.02 -28.92
N PHE A 262 -5.67 7.03 -28.82
CA PHE A 262 -6.20 6.28 -29.97
C PHE A 262 -7.70 6.51 -30.06
N ASP A 263 -8.18 6.80 -31.26
CA ASP A 263 -9.59 6.89 -31.58
C ASP A 263 -10.07 5.57 -32.18
N VAL A 264 -11.15 5.00 -31.62
CA VAL A 264 -11.61 3.65 -31.97
C VAL A 264 -12.27 3.59 -33.34
N GLU A 265 -13.00 4.64 -33.76
CA GLU A 265 -13.70 4.67 -35.05
C GLU A 265 -12.71 4.88 -36.19
N SER A 266 -11.92 5.92 -36.13
CA SER A 266 -10.96 6.28 -37.18
C SER A 266 -9.68 5.44 -37.20
N LYS A 267 -9.40 4.69 -36.13
CA LYS A 267 -8.12 3.97 -35.88
C LYS A 267 -6.89 4.89 -35.87
N SER A 268 -7.11 6.18 -35.69
CA SER A 268 -6.03 7.18 -35.66
C SER A 268 -5.32 7.22 -34.32
N ARG A 269 -4.03 7.58 -34.36
CA ARG A 269 -3.16 7.78 -33.19
C ARG A 269 -2.71 9.23 -33.11
N ILE A 270 -2.77 9.82 -31.93
CA ILE A 270 -2.19 11.10 -31.59
C ILE A 270 -1.10 10.86 -30.55
N THR A 271 0.16 11.18 -30.88
CA THR A 271 1.23 11.27 -29.89
C THR A 271 1.17 12.67 -29.28
N VAL A 272 1.04 12.74 -27.97
CA VAL A 272 0.93 14.00 -27.24
C VAL A 272 2.33 14.56 -27.02
N ASP A 273 2.55 15.84 -27.27
CA ASP A 273 3.78 16.55 -26.94
C ASP A 273 3.67 17.08 -25.49
N GLU A 274 3.92 16.16 -24.55
CA GLU A 274 3.71 16.40 -23.12
C GLU A 274 4.94 16.95 -22.38
N ASP A 275 6.06 17.11 -23.05
CA ASP A 275 7.32 17.56 -22.46
C ASP A 275 7.21 18.95 -21.82
N LYS A 276 7.47 19.01 -20.52
CA LYS A 276 7.57 20.25 -19.75
C LYS A 276 8.80 20.27 -18.86
N TYR A 277 9.04 19.20 -18.16
CA TYR A 277 10.20 19.04 -17.29
C TYR A 277 11.09 17.91 -17.80
N VAL A 278 12.39 18.11 -17.68
CA VAL A 278 13.35 17.03 -18.00
C VAL A 278 13.11 15.85 -17.06
N ASP A 279 13.02 14.64 -17.63
CA ASP A 279 12.83 13.39 -16.89
C ASP A 279 11.58 13.39 -15.97
N GLN A 280 10.51 13.99 -16.44
CA GLN A 280 9.24 14.08 -15.71
C GLN A 280 8.56 12.74 -15.53
N THR A 281 7.64 12.69 -14.56
CA THR A 281 6.66 11.59 -14.42
C THR A 281 5.25 12.11 -14.60
N ILE A 282 4.37 11.27 -15.17
CA ILE A 282 3.02 11.66 -15.57
C ILE A 282 1.99 10.82 -14.80
N SER A 283 0.96 11.46 -14.28
CA SER A 283 -0.24 10.82 -13.75
C SER A 283 -1.46 11.30 -14.51
N LEU A 284 -2.34 10.39 -14.92
CA LEU A 284 -3.49 10.68 -15.78
C LEU A 284 -4.81 10.43 -15.04
N HIS A 285 -5.79 11.30 -15.29
CA HIS A 285 -7.10 11.25 -14.65
C HIS A 285 -8.22 11.45 -15.68
N LEU A 286 -9.15 10.50 -15.73
CA LEU A 286 -10.29 10.52 -16.61
C LEU A 286 -11.44 11.39 -16.07
N THR A 287 -12.27 11.91 -16.97
CA THR A 287 -13.63 12.36 -16.66
C THR A 287 -14.56 11.17 -16.39
N LYS A 288 -15.74 11.42 -15.86
CA LYS A 288 -16.67 10.34 -15.49
C LYS A 288 -17.33 9.67 -16.69
N GLU A 289 -17.65 10.40 -17.71
CA GLU A 289 -18.48 9.92 -18.84
C GLU A 289 -17.84 10.16 -20.21
N LYS A 290 -17.17 11.31 -20.43
CA LYS A 290 -16.74 11.79 -21.74
C LYS A 290 -15.25 11.62 -22.01
N SER A 291 -14.90 11.46 -23.27
CA SER A 291 -13.50 11.34 -23.75
C SER A 291 -12.88 12.64 -24.27
N GLU A 292 -13.55 13.77 -24.18
CA GLU A 292 -13.05 15.05 -24.75
C GLU A 292 -11.78 15.56 -24.09
N ARG A 293 -11.55 15.22 -22.81
CA ARG A 293 -10.40 15.69 -22.00
C ARG A 293 -9.76 14.55 -21.22
N LEU A 294 -8.44 14.57 -21.20
CA LEU A 294 -7.63 13.75 -20.31
C LEU A 294 -6.83 14.68 -19.39
N TYR A 295 -7.08 14.63 -18.09
CA TYR A 295 -6.35 15.42 -17.12
C TYR A 295 -5.00 14.79 -16.82
N MET A 296 -3.97 15.63 -16.71
CA MET A 296 -2.59 15.22 -16.56
C MET A 296 -1.93 16.01 -15.43
N VAL A 297 -1.17 15.29 -14.60
CA VAL A 297 -0.27 15.87 -13.60
C VAL A 297 1.14 15.45 -13.97
N ARG A 298 2.01 16.41 -14.30
CA ARG A 298 3.44 16.20 -14.56
C ARG A 298 4.24 16.60 -13.33
N LEU A 299 5.17 15.77 -12.92
CA LEU A 299 6.07 16.00 -11.78
C LEU A 299 7.50 16.01 -12.29
N ASN A 300 8.28 17.02 -11.92
CA ASN A 300 9.69 17.10 -12.29
C ASN A 300 10.55 16.02 -11.61
N ARG A 301 11.78 15.83 -12.07
CA ARG A 301 12.70 14.82 -11.54
C ARG A 301 13.05 15.03 -10.08
N THR A 302 13.14 16.25 -9.59
CA THR A 302 13.39 16.57 -8.18
C THR A 302 12.18 16.32 -7.28
N SER A 303 11.04 15.96 -7.85
CA SER A 303 9.78 15.65 -7.16
C SER A 303 9.20 16.81 -6.34
N ASP A 304 9.63 18.05 -6.56
CA ASP A 304 9.20 19.21 -5.79
C ASP A 304 8.32 20.19 -6.57
N THR A 305 8.26 20.08 -7.89
CA THR A 305 7.44 20.93 -8.76
C THR A 305 6.56 20.10 -9.66
N LEU A 306 5.27 20.37 -9.61
CA LEU A 306 4.30 19.73 -10.50
C LEU A 306 3.41 20.73 -11.19
N ASP A 307 2.91 20.36 -12.35
CA ASP A 307 1.83 21.07 -13.01
C ASP A 307 0.59 20.18 -13.18
N VAL A 308 -0.57 20.83 -13.20
CA VAL A 308 -1.85 20.24 -13.56
C VAL A 308 -2.33 20.87 -14.85
N SER A 309 -2.62 20.02 -15.81
CA SER A 309 -3.06 20.40 -17.17
C SER A 309 -4.17 19.46 -17.63
N TYR A 310 -4.83 19.77 -18.74
CA TYR A 310 -5.60 18.79 -19.47
C TYR A 310 -5.22 18.75 -20.94
N ILE A 311 -5.41 17.61 -21.55
CA ILE A 311 -5.19 17.33 -22.97
C ILE A 311 -6.55 17.31 -23.66
N ASN A 312 -6.68 18.04 -24.76
CA ASN A 312 -7.78 17.86 -25.68
C ASN A 312 -7.54 16.58 -26.50
N THR A 313 -8.39 15.59 -26.36
CA THR A 313 -8.19 14.28 -26.97
C THR A 313 -8.46 14.23 -28.46
N SER A 314 -8.96 15.30 -29.07
CA SER A 314 -9.20 15.37 -30.51
C SER A 314 -7.97 15.83 -31.31
N ASP A 315 -7.05 16.58 -30.69
CA ASP A 315 -5.88 17.13 -31.37
C ASP A 315 -4.57 17.02 -30.57
N GLY A 316 -4.63 16.50 -29.33
CA GLY A 316 -3.48 16.35 -28.44
C GLY A 316 -3.00 17.64 -27.79
N SER A 317 -3.67 18.78 -28.04
CA SER A 317 -3.26 20.07 -27.47
C SER A 317 -3.40 20.11 -25.95
N ILE A 318 -2.41 20.69 -25.28
CA ILE A 318 -2.34 20.76 -23.82
C ILE A 318 -2.74 22.13 -23.32
N LYS A 319 -3.65 22.18 -22.38
CA LYS A 319 -4.01 23.38 -21.65
C LYS A 319 -3.51 23.33 -20.22
N PHE A 320 -2.56 24.19 -19.90
CA PHE A 320 -2.07 24.42 -18.55
C PHE A 320 -3.17 25.00 -17.65
N LEU A 321 -3.26 24.54 -16.42
CA LEU A 321 -4.20 24.99 -15.40
C LEU A 321 -3.50 25.68 -14.24
N PHE A 322 -2.64 24.99 -13.51
CA PHE A 322 -1.86 25.56 -12.43
C PHE A 322 -0.61 24.74 -12.13
N GLU A 323 0.35 25.37 -11.45
CA GLU A 323 1.57 24.75 -10.96
C GLU A 323 1.65 24.86 -9.44
N GLU A 324 2.27 23.87 -8.80
CA GLU A 324 2.55 23.90 -7.37
C GLU A 324 4.00 23.47 -7.11
N VAL A 325 4.69 24.29 -6.31
CA VAL A 325 6.03 23.98 -5.79
C VAL A 325 5.90 23.59 -4.32
N ASN A 326 6.48 22.46 -3.94
CA ASN A 326 6.35 21.90 -2.61
C ASN A 326 7.65 21.24 -2.11
N HIS A 327 8.60 22.04 -1.66
CA HIS A 327 9.87 21.54 -1.11
C HIS A 327 9.69 20.78 0.21
N PRO A 328 10.50 19.71 0.47
CA PRO A 328 11.53 19.16 -0.42
C PRO A 328 10.98 18.28 -1.55
N TYR A 329 9.78 17.74 -1.42
CA TYR A 329 9.09 16.94 -2.43
C TYR A 329 7.58 16.91 -2.18
N HIS A 330 6.80 16.62 -3.23
CA HIS A 330 5.35 16.41 -3.11
C HIS A 330 5.04 15.10 -2.38
N ASN A 331 4.04 15.13 -1.50
CA ASN A 331 3.53 13.94 -0.83
C ASN A 331 2.94 12.96 -1.87
N TRP A 332 3.63 11.85 -2.11
CA TRP A 332 3.20 10.85 -3.08
C TRP A 332 2.09 9.92 -2.55
N ASN A 333 1.85 9.91 -1.23
CA ASN A 333 0.88 9.03 -0.60
C ASN A 333 -0.54 9.61 -0.61
N TYR A 334 -0.68 10.92 -0.30
CA TYR A 334 -1.99 11.57 -0.20
C TYR A 334 -2.32 12.53 -1.33
N ARG A 335 -1.33 12.93 -2.15
CA ARG A 335 -1.62 13.72 -3.35
C ARG A 335 -2.69 13.02 -4.20
N GLN A 336 -3.77 13.74 -4.49
CA GLN A 336 -4.88 13.23 -5.28
C GLN A 336 -5.57 14.38 -6.04
N LEU A 337 -6.08 14.05 -7.20
CA LEU A 337 -6.88 14.92 -8.06
C LEU A 337 -8.18 14.22 -8.38
N ALA A 338 -9.31 14.82 -8.03
CA ALA A 338 -10.63 14.37 -8.46
C ALA A 338 -11.20 15.32 -9.50
N VAL A 339 -11.55 14.77 -10.66
CA VAL A 339 -12.16 15.50 -11.78
C VAL A 339 -13.67 15.40 -11.67
N LEU A 340 -14.36 16.54 -11.59
CA LEU A 340 -15.80 16.60 -11.34
C LEU A 340 -16.54 17.31 -12.48
N ASN A 341 -17.83 16.94 -12.67
CA ASN A 341 -18.73 17.59 -13.62
C ASN A 341 -18.09 17.74 -15.02
N GLU A 342 -17.55 16.64 -15.55
CA GLU A 342 -16.86 16.56 -16.84
C GLU A 342 -15.76 17.62 -16.98
N GLY A 343 -14.97 17.78 -15.90
CA GLY A 343 -13.84 18.68 -15.88
C GLY A 343 -14.14 20.14 -15.62
N LYS A 344 -15.36 20.51 -15.23
CA LYS A 344 -15.66 21.90 -14.83
C LYS A 344 -15.08 22.29 -13.49
N GLU A 345 -14.87 21.31 -12.60
CA GLU A 345 -14.31 21.51 -11.28
C GLU A 345 -13.29 20.40 -10.95
N LEU A 346 -12.29 20.78 -10.16
CA LEU A 346 -11.25 19.86 -9.67
C LEU A 346 -11.16 19.98 -8.16
N ILE A 347 -11.13 18.83 -7.46
CA ILE A 347 -10.70 18.79 -6.06
C ILE A 347 -9.26 18.29 -6.04
N TYR A 348 -8.36 19.13 -5.54
CA TYR A 348 -6.93 18.83 -5.46
C TYR A 348 -6.44 18.85 -4.00
N TRP A 349 -5.68 17.83 -3.63
CA TRP A 349 -5.03 17.76 -2.33
C TRP A 349 -3.64 18.39 -2.38
N SER A 350 -3.36 19.27 -1.43
CA SER A 350 -2.08 19.97 -1.32
C SER A 350 -1.67 20.16 0.13
N GLU A 351 -0.37 20.05 0.40
CA GLU A 351 0.23 20.37 1.71
C GLU A 351 1.10 21.64 1.68
N LYS A 352 0.87 22.55 0.73
CA LYS A 352 1.64 23.79 0.57
C LYS A 352 1.72 24.68 1.82
N ASN A 353 0.80 24.48 2.78
CA ASN A 353 0.78 25.19 4.04
C ASN A 353 1.33 24.34 5.22
N GLY A 354 2.09 23.27 4.95
CA GLY A 354 2.65 22.36 5.94
C GLY A 354 1.70 21.27 6.43
N TRP A 355 0.42 21.29 5.99
CA TRP A 355 -0.62 20.32 6.36
C TRP A 355 -1.46 19.98 5.13
N GLY A 356 -1.71 18.70 4.92
CA GLY A 356 -2.52 18.22 3.79
C GLY A 356 -3.97 18.71 3.87
N GLN A 357 -4.44 19.38 2.83
CA GLN A 357 -5.77 19.96 2.74
C GLN A 357 -6.36 19.79 1.34
N LEU A 358 -7.70 19.85 1.23
CA LEU A 358 -8.42 19.82 -0.04
C LEU A 358 -8.76 21.23 -0.51
N TYR A 359 -8.59 21.45 -1.80
CA TYR A 359 -8.84 22.71 -2.48
C TYR A 359 -9.75 22.50 -3.68
N LEU A 360 -10.68 23.43 -3.94
CA LEU A 360 -11.54 23.45 -5.10
C LEU A 360 -10.99 24.40 -6.15
N TYR A 361 -10.80 23.91 -7.37
CA TYR A 361 -10.34 24.69 -8.53
C TYR A 361 -11.40 24.71 -9.63
N ASP A 362 -11.40 25.75 -10.42
CA ASP A 362 -12.10 25.80 -11.70
C ASP A 362 -11.31 24.97 -12.73
N GLY A 363 -11.94 23.93 -13.27
CA GLY A 363 -11.26 22.97 -14.14
C GLY A 363 -11.03 23.46 -15.57
N ASN A 364 -11.60 24.61 -15.96
CA ASN A 364 -11.37 25.22 -17.28
C ASN A 364 -10.23 26.25 -17.25
N THR A 365 -10.06 26.95 -16.12
CA THR A 365 -9.13 28.09 -16.00
C THR A 365 -7.97 27.81 -15.05
N GLY A 366 -8.05 26.77 -14.22
CA GLY A 366 -7.06 26.49 -13.18
C GLY A 366 -7.14 27.46 -11.99
N ARG A 367 -8.13 28.36 -11.94
CA ARG A 367 -8.26 29.31 -10.84
C ARG A 367 -8.72 28.62 -9.57
N LEU A 368 -8.00 28.86 -8.46
CA LEU A 368 -8.42 28.43 -7.13
C LEU A 368 -9.76 29.13 -6.77
N LYS A 369 -10.79 28.36 -6.48
CA LYS A 369 -12.09 28.86 -6.02
C LYS A 369 -12.07 29.08 -4.51
N ASN A 370 -11.75 28.03 -3.74
CA ASN A 370 -11.65 28.10 -2.27
C ASN A 370 -10.93 26.86 -1.70
N LYS A 371 -10.65 26.92 -0.39
CA LYS A 371 -10.30 25.74 0.40
C LYS A 371 -11.58 25.00 0.80
N ILE A 372 -11.57 23.66 0.68
CA ILE A 372 -12.65 22.79 1.17
C ILE A 372 -12.40 22.44 2.63
N THR A 373 -11.18 22.07 2.99
CA THR A 373 -10.79 21.79 4.36
C THR A 373 -9.92 22.89 4.91
N ASN A 374 -10.11 23.27 6.17
CA ASN A 374 -9.38 24.37 6.79
C ASN A 374 -8.85 23.97 8.16
N GLY A 375 -7.55 23.77 8.26
CA GLY A 375 -6.88 23.44 9.51
C GLY A 375 -5.38 23.61 9.39
N GLY A 376 -4.76 24.20 10.40
CA GLY A 376 -3.31 24.38 10.49
C GLY A 376 -2.62 23.37 11.41
N TYR A 377 -3.28 22.27 11.78
CA TYR A 377 -2.80 21.34 12.79
C TYR A 377 -3.28 19.89 12.58
N PHE A 378 -3.92 19.58 11.46
CA PHE A 378 -4.35 18.23 11.09
C PHE A 378 -4.16 17.97 9.60
N VAL A 379 -4.04 16.70 9.22
CA VAL A 379 -3.90 16.27 7.83
C VAL A 379 -5.22 15.73 7.34
N THR A 380 -5.71 16.23 6.22
CA THR A 380 -6.75 15.59 5.42
C THR A 380 -6.09 14.46 4.61
N GLY A 381 -6.60 13.26 4.77
CA GLY A 381 -6.13 12.09 4.03
C GLY A 381 -6.87 11.89 2.71
N ARG A 382 -7.17 10.64 2.38
CA ARG A 382 -7.86 10.29 1.14
C ARG A 382 -9.32 10.70 1.16
N ILE A 383 -9.83 11.14 0.02
CA ILE A 383 -11.27 11.27 -0.23
C ILE A 383 -11.88 9.87 -0.17
N GLN A 384 -12.97 9.74 0.56
CA GLN A 384 -13.71 8.51 0.74
C GLN A 384 -14.93 8.44 -0.18
N ASP A 385 -15.56 9.60 -0.42
CA ASP A 385 -16.70 9.72 -1.30
C ASP A 385 -16.94 11.18 -1.71
N ILE A 386 -17.64 11.41 -2.82
CA ILE A 386 -17.98 12.74 -3.33
C ILE A 386 -19.44 12.76 -3.79
N ASP A 387 -20.28 13.43 -3.01
CA ASP A 387 -21.65 13.72 -3.38
C ASP A 387 -21.69 15.00 -4.21
N THR A 388 -21.65 14.85 -5.53
CA THR A 388 -21.65 16.00 -6.46
C THR A 388 -23.00 16.71 -6.51
N LEU A 389 -24.11 16.02 -6.23
CA LEU A 389 -25.45 16.59 -6.23
C LEU A 389 -25.64 17.56 -5.06
N ASN A 390 -25.26 17.15 -3.87
CA ASN A 390 -25.32 17.99 -2.65
C ASN A 390 -24.06 18.80 -2.41
N ARG A 391 -23.08 18.72 -3.32
CA ARG A 391 -21.79 19.43 -3.27
C ARG A 391 -21.06 19.20 -1.96
N LYS A 392 -20.90 17.94 -1.58
CA LYS A 392 -20.26 17.50 -0.34
C LYS A 392 -19.13 16.51 -0.63
N VAL A 393 -18.04 16.61 0.13
CA VAL A 393 -16.95 15.65 0.11
C VAL A 393 -16.81 14.98 1.47
N TYR A 394 -16.56 13.66 1.44
CA TYR A 394 -16.27 12.83 2.59
C TYR A 394 -14.80 12.42 2.55
N TYR A 395 -14.08 12.55 3.65
CA TYR A 395 -12.63 12.37 3.67
C TYR A 395 -12.11 11.90 5.02
N GLN A 396 -10.94 11.28 5.01
CA GLN A 396 -10.19 10.98 6.22
C GLN A 396 -9.52 12.24 6.76
N ALA A 397 -9.39 12.31 8.11
CA ALA A 397 -8.53 13.29 8.74
C ALA A 397 -7.78 12.65 9.92
N PHE A 398 -6.55 13.12 10.13
CA PHE A 398 -5.62 12.61 11.13
C PHE A 398 -5.16 13.73 12.05
N GLY A 399 -5.11 13.46 13.38
CA GLY A 399 -4.57 14.39 14.36
C GLY A 399 -5.46 15.61 14.68
N ARG A 400 -6.71 15.65 14.22
CA ARG A 400 -7.62 16.76 14.49
C ARG A 400 -8.20 16.71 15.92
N GLU A 401 -8.62 15.54 16.36
CA GLU A 401 -9.19 15.34 17.69
C GLU A 401 -8.08 15.14 18.72
N ARG A 402 -7.99 16.03 19.73
CA ARG A 402 -6.85 16.10 20.67
C ARG A 402 -6.63 14.87 21.52
N ASP A 403 -7.71 14.16 21.85
CA ASP A 403 -7.71 12.99 22.73
C ASP A 403 -7.87 11.67 21.95
N VAL A 404 -7.63 11.71 20.66
CA VAL A 404 -7.56 10.56 19.76
C VAL A 404 -6.12 10.38 19.30
N ASP A 405 -5.69 9.13 19.12
CA ASP A 405 -4.39 8.82 18.53
C ASP A 405 -4.26 9.53 17.16
N PRO A 406 -3.22 10.34 16.94
CA PRO A 406 -3.08 11.11 15.71
C PRO A 406 -2.91 10.26 14.45
N TYR A 407 -2.68 8.97 14.59
CA TYR A 407 -2.59 8.02 13.50
C TYR A 407 -3.92 7.34 13.15
N TYR A 408 -4.98 7.56 13.95
CA TYR A 408 -6.29 7.01 13.63
C TYR A 408 -7.01 7.85 12.58
N SER A 409 -7.47 7.15 11.55
CA SER A 409 -8.32 7.71 10.49
C SER A 409 -9.70 8.01 11.04
N MET A 410 -10.02 9.28 11.19
CA MET A 410 -11.36 9.77 11.50
C MET A 410 -12.02 10.24 10.21
N VAL A 411 -13.31 10.02 10.03
CA VAL A 411 -14.02 10.40 8.80
C VAL A 411 -14.83 11.66 9.02
N TYR A 412 -14.68 12.59 8.09
CA TYR A 412 -15.35 13.89 8.09
C TYR A 412 -16.10 14.13 6.79
N SER A 413 -17.05 15.07 6.84
CA SER A 413 -17.62 15.67 5.64
C SER A 413 -17.45 17.19 5.67
N SER A 414 -17.39 17.81 4.49
CA SER A 414 -17.44 19.26 4.29
C SER A 414 -18.18 19.58 3.00
N ASN A 415 -18.81 20.75 2.94
CA ASN A 415 -19.34 21.26 1.69
C ASN A 415 -18.19 21.72 0.78
N PHE A 416 -18.38 21.77 -0.53
CA PHE A 416 -17.36 22.21 -1.49
C PHE A 416 -16.89 23.67 -1.26
N ASP A 417 -17.73 24.50 -0.66
CA ASP A 417 -17.38 25.88 -0.30
C ASP A 417 -16.55 26.00 0.99
N GLY A 418 -16.27 24.86 1.65
CA GLY A 418 -15.51 24.78 2.89
C GLY A 418 -16.34 24.94 4.15
N SER A 419 -17.64 25.16 4.04
CA SER A 419 -18.55 25.22 5.19
C SER A 419 -18.96 23.82 5.68
N GLY A 420 -19.60 23.71 6.83
CA GLY A 420 -20.28 22.51 7.29
C GLY A 420 -19.34 21.35 7.65
N MET A 421 -18.06 21.58 7.98
CA MET A 421 -17.16 20.54 8.43
C MET A 421 -17.74 19.80 9.64
N ARG A 422 -17.85 18.47 9.53
CA ARG A 422 -18.48 17.62 10.55
C ARG A 422 -17.74 16.27 10.70
N LEU A 423 -17.47 15.89 11.96
CA LEU A 423 -16.98 14.54 12.30
C LEU A 423 -18.13 13.53 12.20
N LEU A 424 -17.92 12.46 11.44
CA LEU A 424 -18.91 11.39 11.21
C LEU A 424 -18.66 10.16 12.08
N THR A 425 -17.40 9.85 12.39
CA THR A 425 -16.98 8.71 13.22
C THR A 425 -16.49 9.24 14.57
N LYS A 426 -17.20 8.93 15.66
CA LYS A 426 -16.94 9.52 16.99
C LYS A 426 -16.15 8.60 17.92
N GLU A 427 -16.08 7.32 17.60
CA GLU A 427 -15.31 6.34 18.35
C GLU A 427 -13.82 6.60 18.15
N LYS A 428 -13.04 6.60 19.24
CA LYS A 428 -11.60 6.93 19.23
C LYS A 428 -10.74 5.76 18.75
N TYR A 429 -11.02 5.27 17.54
CA TYR A 429 -10.36 4.13 16.90
C TYR A 429 -10.04 4.46 15.44
N ASN A 430 -9.35 3.56 14.77
CA ASN A 430 -9.10 3.67 13.34
C ASN A 430 -10.33 3.22 12.54
N HIS A 431 -10.83 4.05 11.61
CA HIS A 431 -12.03 3.82 10.83
C HIS A 431 -11.73 3.55 9.36
N ARG A 432 -12.44 2.57 8.79
CA ARG A 432 -12.46 2.26 7.36
C ARG A 432 -13.91 2.20 6.90
N VAL A 433 -14.26 3.07 5.96
CA VAL A 433 -15.66 3.25 5.54
C VAL A 433 -15.88 2.83 4.09
N ASN A 434 -17.10 2.39 3.80
CA ASN A 434 -17.58 2.11 2.45
C ASN A 434 -18.97 2.71 2.28
N PHE A 435 -19.09 3.71 1.40
CA PHE A 435 -20.32 4.47 1.15
C PHE A 435 -21.25 3.75 0.18
N SER A 436 -22.57 3.97 0.33
CA SER A 436 -23.55 3.66 -0.71
C SER A 436 -23.39 4.63 -1.90
N GLU A 437 -23.83 4.23 -3.08
CA GLU A 437 -23.77 5.06 -4.29
C GLU A 437 -24.46 6.42 -4.12
N SER A 438 -25.54 6.47 -3.34
CA SER A 438 -26.27 7.70 -3.02
C SER A 438 -25.57 8.59 -1.97
N SER A 439 -24.48 8.17 -1.38
CA SER A 439 -23.80 8.80 -0.22
C SER A 439 -24.67 8.98 1.03
N LYS A 440 -25.87 8.35 1.10
CA LYS A 440 -26.79 8.50 2.26
C LYS A 440 -26.39 7.64 3.44
N TYR A 441 -25.70 6.52 3.19
CA TYR A 441 -25.30 5.55 4.19
C TYR A 441 -23.86 5.09 3.95
N PHE A 442 -23.25 4.59 5.01
CA PHE A 442 -21.96 3.93 4.89
C PHE A 442 -21.78 2.86 5.97
N VAL A 443 -21.09 1.80 5.60
CA VAL A 443 -20.58 0.80 6.54
C VAL A 443 -19.26 1.31 7.08
N ASP A 444 -19.14 1.32 8.41
CA ASP A 444 -17.94 1.73 9.14
C ASP A 444 -17.37 0.54 9.91
N ASN A 445 -16.17 0.12 9.52
CA ASN A 445 -15.37 -0.90 10.20
C ASN A 445 -14.32 -0.19 11.04
N TYR A 446 -14.36 -0.31 12.36
CA TYR A 446 -13.37 0.32 13.21
C TYR A 446 -12.69 -0.66 14.16
N SER A 447 -11.43 -0.43 14.39
CA SER A 447 -10.59 -1.22 15.29
C SER A 447 -9.38 -0.42 15.78
N ALA A 448 -8.62 -1.00 16.68
CA ALA A 448 -7.26 -0.62 17.03
C ALA A 448 -6.47 -1.89 17.34
N VAL A 449 -5.17 -1.78 17.56
CA VAL A 449 -4.33 -2.96 17.84
C VAL A 449 -4.77 -3.72 19.09
N ASP A 450 -5.41 -3.02 20.03
CA ASP A 450 -5.91 -3.50 21.33
C ASP A 450 -7.45 -3.47 21.42
N LYS A 451 -8.15 -3.32 20.29
CA LYS A 451 -9.62 -3.25 20.21
C LYS A 451 -10.17 -4.28 19.24
N VAL A 452 -11.11 -5.09 19.68
CA VAL A 452 -11.85 -6.04 18.83
C VAL A 452 -12.53 -5.30 17.69
N PRO A 453 -12.31 -5.72 16.42
CA PRO A 453 -12.94 -5.14 15.25
C PRO A 453 -14.47 -5.15 15.35
N THR A 454 -15.07 -4.00 15.04
CA THR A 454 -16.50 -3.79 15.08
C THR A 454 -16.97 -3.13 13.79
N SER A 455 -18.07 -3.60 13.24
CA SER A 455 -18.70 -3.07 12.03
C SER A 455 -20.08 -2.51 12.34
N VAL A 456 -20.36 -1.29 11.91
CA VAL A 456 -21.65 -0.61 12.09
C VAL A 456 -22.13 0.00 10.77
N LEU A 457 -23.43 0.20 10.67
CA LEU A 457 -24.04 0.99 9.60
C LEU A 457 -24.33 2.40 10.14
N ARG A 458 -23.94 3.42 9.38
CA ARG A 458 -24.21 4.83 9.70
C ARG A 458 -25.00 5.54 8.60
N ASP A 459 -25.72 6.60 9.00
CA ASP A 459 -26.26 7.58 8.06
C ASP A 459 -25.18 8.61 7.63
N ALA A 460 -25.46 9.41 6.61
CA ALA A 460 -24.58 10.48 6.11
C ALA A 460 -24.22 11.56 7.16
N SER A 461 -24.92 11.58 8.28
CA SER A 461 -24.65 12.46 9.42
C SER A 461 -23.72 11.82 10.45
N GLY A 462 -23.32 10.56 10.26
CA GLY A 462 -22.48 9.79 11.16
C GLY A 462 -23.19 9.12 12.33
N ASN A 463 -24.55 9.16 12.39
CA ASN A 463 -25.27 8.46 13.43
C ASN A 463 -25.27 6.95 13.15
N ILE A 464 -25.00 6.15 14.18
CA ILE A 464 -25.10 4.69 14.07
C ILE A 464 -26.58 4.30 13.91
N ILE A 465 -26.90 3.62 12.81
CA ILE A 465 -28.24 3.06 12.56
C ILE A 465 -28.37 1.70 13.23
N MET A 466 -27.32 0.85 13.07
CA MET A 466 -27.26 -0.46 13.70
C MET A 466 -25.81 -0.97 13.80
N LYS A 467 -25.57 -1.85 14.77
CA LYS A 467 -24.37 -2.70 14.80
C LYS A 467 -24.59 -3.85 13.81
N LEU A 468 -23.61 -4.07 12.93
CA LEU A 468 -23.62 -5.16 11.98
C LEU A 468 -22.95 -6.40 12.59
N GLU A 469 -21.65 -6.27 12.88
CA GLU A 469 -20.84 -7.40 13.38
C GLU A 469 -19.80 -6.96 14.42
N GLU A 470 -19.29 -7.95 15.15
CA GLU A 470 -18.10 -7.85 15.97
C GLU A 470 -17.28 -9.12 15.74
N ALA A 471 -15.97 -8.99 15.60
CA ALA A 471 -15.10 -10.12 15.28
C ALA A 471 -15.12 -11.20 16.37
N ASP A 472 -15.23 -12.44 15.94
CA ASP A 472 -15.18 -13.61 16.84
C ASP A 472 -13.72 -14.04 17.05
N LEU A 473 -13.17 -13.69 18.21
CA LEU A 473 -11.81 -14.03 18.61
C LEU A 473 -11.74 -15.22 19.55
N SER A 474 -12.83 -15.97 19.73
CA SER A 474 -12.94 -17.05 20.73
C SER A 474 -11.86 -18.13 20.57
N LEU A 475 -11.55 -18.55 19.32
CA LEU A 475 -10.49 -19.55 19.07
C LEU A 475 -9.10 -19.01 19.46
N LEU A 476 -8.82 -17.75 19.22
CA LEU A 476 -7.56 -17.10 19.60
C LEU A 476 -7.40 -17.07 21.11
N TYR A 477 -8.45 -16.66 21.85
CA TYR A 477 -8.43 -16.60 23.31
C TYR A 477 -8.33 -17.99 23.93
N HIS A 478 -9.02 -19.00 23.40
CA HIS A 478 -8.88 -20.39 23.84
C HIS A 478 -7.46 -20.94 23.60
N ALA A 479 -6.79 -20.48 22.53
CA ALA A 479 -5.39 -20.83 22.30
C ALA A 479 -4.42 -20.13 23.24
N GLY A 480 -4.86 -19.12 24.02
CA GLY A 480 -4.05 -18.33 24.92
C GLY A 480 -3.45 -17.06 24.29
N TRP A 481 -3.88 -16.68 23.09
CA TRP A 481 -3.49 -15.44 22.45
C TRP A 481 -3.97 -14.23 23.24
N LYS A 482 -3.13 -13.18 23.29
CA LYS A 482 -3.42 -11.90 23.95
C LYS A 482 -3.17 -10.76 23.00
N MET A 483 -3.96 -9.68 23.15
CA MET A 483 -3.75 -8.46 22.37
C MET A 483 -2.41 -7.81 22.70
N PRO A 484 -1.75 -7.18 21.71
CA PRO A 484 -0.60 -6.30 21.98
C PRO A 484 -1.04 -5.02 22.69
N GLU A 485 -0.06 -4.26 23.16
CA GLU A 485 -0.29 -3.03 23.91
C GLU A 485 0.16 -1.81 23.11
N ARG A 486 -0.69 -0.80 23.00
CA ARG A 486 -0.33 0.51 22.44
C ARG A 486 0.44 1.31 23.47
N PHE A 487 1.53 1.97 23.07
CA PHE A 487 2.31 2.84 23.95
C PHE A 487 2.67 4.15 23.24
N LYS A 488 3.08 5.14 24.05
CA LYS A 488 3.52 6.46 23.60
C LYS A 488 4.80 6.84 24.31
N VAL A 489 5.76 7.38 23.56
CA VAL A 489 7.05 7.88 24.04
C VAL A 489 7.36 9.22 23.39
N LYS A 490 8.42 9.90 23.84
CA LYS A 490 8.96 11.07 23.17
C LYS A 490 10.08 10.68 22.21
N ALA A 491 10.14 11.36 21.07
CA ALA A 491 11.31 11.31 20.20
C ALA A 491 12.56 11.80 20.91
N ASP A 492 13.71 11.68 20.28
CA ASP A 492 15.00 12.15 20.81
C ASP A 492 15.01 13.66 21.11
N ASP A 493 14.17 14.46 20.43
CA ASP A 493 14.00 15.89 20.71
C ASP A 493 13.30 16.20 22.05
N GLY A 494 12.81 15.20 22.76
CA GLY A 494 12.07 15.32 24.02
C GLY A 494 10.68 15.97 23.90
N ILE A 495 10.23 16.35 22.68
CA ILE A 495 9.00 17.12 22.42
C ILE A 495 8.00 16.28 21.61
N THR A 496 8.45 15.71 20.49
CA THR A 496 7.60 15.00 19.53
C THR A 496 7.07 13.70 20.10
N ASP A 497 5.75 13.53 20.11
CA ASP A 497 5.15 12.26 20.50
C ASP A 497 5.32 11.21 19.40
N LEU A 498 5.85 10.06 19.76
CA LEU A 498 5.92 8.85 18.97
C LEU A 498 4.99 7.79 19.58
N VAL A 499 4.41 6.98 18.71
CA VAL A 499 3.50 5.91 19.10
C VAL A 499 4.06 4.58 18.63
N GLY A 500 3.81 3.53 19.41
CA GLY A 500 4.25 2.19 19.05
C GLY A 500 3.34 1.11 19.59
N VAL A 501 3.68 -0.13 19.27
CA VAL A 501 3.00 -1.35 19.68
C VAL A 501 3.99 -2.29 20.32
N MET A 502 3.65 -2.82 21.50
CA MET A 502 4.45 -3.76 22.26
C MET A 502 3.80 -5.13 22.28
N TYR A 503 4.59 -6.15 21.99
CA TYR A 503 4.21 -7.56 22.00
C TYR A 503 5.00 -8.24 23.13
N LYS A 504 4.27 -8.95 24.01
CA LYS A 504 4.84 -9.68 25.15
C LYS A 504 4.66 -11.19 24.98
N PRO A 505 5.49 -12.02 25.58
CA PRO A 505 5.19 -13.43 25.74
C PRO A 505 3.81 -13.63 26.37
N PHE A 506 3.05 -14.61 25.96
CA PHE A 506 1.72 -14.84 26.53
C PHE A 506 1.77 -15.40 27.97
N ASP A 507 2.90 -15.95 28.36
CA ASP A 507 3.26 -16.36 29.74
C ASP A 507 4.08 -15.28 30.47
N PHE A 508 3.99 -14.01 30.06
CA PHE A 508 4.69 -12.88 30.64
C PHE A 508 4.53 -12.81 32.18
N ASP A 509 5.68 -12.67 32.85
CA ASP A 509 5.79 -12.53 34.31
C ASP A 509 6.49 -11.20 34.64
N PRO A 510 5.83 -10.23 35.28
CA PRO A 510 6.42 -8.90 35.56
C PRO A 510 7.61 -8.92 36.52
N ASN A 511 7.88 -10.07 37.17
CA ASN A 511 9.02 -10.25 38.08
C ASN A 511 10.28 -10.75 37.36
N LYS A 512 10.21 -11.03 36.07
CA LYS A 512 11.34 -11.48 35.25
C LYS A 512 11.82 -10.34 34.38
N LYS A 513 13.09 -10.38 33.98
CA LYS A 513 13.65 -9.49 32.96
C LYS A 513 13.61 -10.17 31.59
N TYR A 514 13.33 -9.39 30.57
CA TYR A 514 13.24 -9.82 29.19
C TYR A 514 14.11 -8.96 28.28
N PRO A 515 14.93 -9.55 27.41
CA PRO A 515 15.58 -8.83 26.32
C PRO A 515 14.55 -8.11 25.46
N ILE A 516 14.91 -6.95 24.94
CA ILE A 516 14.02 -6.16 24.08
C ILE A 516 14.51 -6.19 22.63
N ILE A 517 13.57 -6.33 21.69
CA ILE A 517 13.84 -6.31 20.26
C ILE A 517 12.99 -5.24 19.59
N SER A 518 13.61 -4.34 18.84
CA SER A 518 12.92 -3.38 17.97
C SER A 518 12.74 -3.98 16.57
N TYR A 519 11.48 -4.09 16.11
CA TYR A 519 11.15 -4.31 14.71
C TYR A 519 11.05 -2.98 14.00
N VAL A 520 11.86 -2.79 12.98
CA VAL A 520 11.93 -1.52 12.25
C VAL A 520 11.64 -1.68 10.76
N TYR A 521 10.86 -0.77 10.23
CA TYR A 521 10.69 -0.55 8.80
C TYR A 521 10.53 0.96 8.57
N PRO A 522 11.57 1.75 8.82
CA PRO A 522 11.51 3.17 8.56
C PRO A 522 11.57 3.41 7.05
N GLY A 523 10.85 4.38 6.63
CA GLY A 523 10.90 4.87 5.28
C GLY A 523 10.10 6.17 5.24
N PRO A 524 10.49 7.15 4.42
CA PRO A 524 9.67 8.33 4.26
C PRO A 524 8.24 7.95 3.91
N GLN A 525 7.28 8.55 4.62
CA GLN A 525 5.86 8.28 4.50
C GLN A 525 5.39 6.86 4.88
N VAL A 526 6.17 6.13 5.69
CA VAL A 526 5.83 4.77 6.20
C VAL A 526 6.06 4.71 7.71
N GLU A 527 5.25 3.92 8.42
CA GLU A 527 5.46 3.56 9.83
C GLU A 527 5.69 2.06 10.00
N SER A 528 6.49 1.70 11.00
CA SER A 528 6.80 0.30 11.30
C SER A 528 5.64 -0.47 11.94
N PHE A 529 4.62 0.20 12.44
CA PHE A 529 3.47 -0.38 13.14
C PHE A 529 2.16 -0.17 12.38
N GLY A 530 1.16 -1.00 12.70
CA GLY A 530 -0.21 -0.84 12.21
C GLY A 530 -1.10 -0.07 13.19
N ASN A 531 -2.19 0.50 12.68
CA ASN A 531 -3.20 1.21 13.48
C ASN A 531 -4.42 0.34 13.75
N ASP A 532 -4.66 -0.66 12.92
CA ASP A 532 -5.79 -1.59 13.02
C ASP A 532 -5.43 -2.81 13.86
N PHE A 533 -6.45 -3.54 14.24
CA PHE A 533 -6.34 -4.88 14.81
C PHE A 533 -5.50 -5.80 13.91
N SER A 534 -4.56 -6.51 14.52
CA SER A 534 -3.73 -7.52 13.85
C SER A 534 -3.39 -8.64 14.81
N ILE A 535 -3.60 -9.89 14.39
CA ILE A 535 -3.32 -11.08 15.20
C ILE A 535 -1.83 -11.39 15.33
N SER A 536 -1.05 -11.04 14.32
CA SER A 536 0.37 -11.42 14.21
C SER A 536 1.32 -10.25 14.38
N GLY A 537 0.85 -9.01 14.15
CA GLY A 537 1.73 -7.84 14.05
C GLY A 537 2.89 -8.08 13.10
N ARG A 538 2.62 -8.65 11.91
CA ARG A 538 3.57 -9.33 11.04
C ARG A 538 4.13 -10.56 11.75
N TYR A 539 5.40 -10.58 12.18
CA TYR A 539 6.03 -11.71 12.90
C TYR A 539 6.19 -11.45 14.40
N ASN A 540 5.87 -10.23 14.88
CA ASN A 540 6.21 -9.78 16.23
C ASN A 540 5.56 -10.61 17.33
N THR A 541 4.31 -11.06 17.13
CA THR A 541 3.63 -11.96 18.06
C THR A 541 4.40 -13.26 18.25
N ALA A 542 4.84 -13.91 17.16
CA ALA A 542 5.57 -15.17 17.22
C ALA A 542 6.97 -14.99 17.86
N ILE A 543 7.69 -13.91 17.49
CA ILE A 543 9.02 -13.60 18.04
C ILE A 543 8.92 -13.35 19.55
N ALA A 544 7.88 -12.65 20.01
CA ALA A 544 7.69 -12.43 21.44
C ALA A 544 7.55 -13.76 22.23
N GLN A 545 6.95 -14.80 21.62
CA GLN A 545 6.81 -16.11 22.27
C GLN A 545 8.14 -16.85 22.47
N LEU A 546 9.23 -16.40 21.83
CA LEU A 546 10.58 -16.90 22.11
C LEU A 546 11.15 -16.40 23.46
N GLY A 547 10.46 -15.46 24.12
CA GLY A 547 10.86 -14.91 25.40
C GLY A 547 11.40 -13.46 25.32
N PHE A 548 11.02 -12.71 24.29
CA PHE A 548 11.41 -11.32 24.09
C PHE A 548 10.23 -10.36 24.32
N ILE A 549 10.55 -9.14 24.75
CA ILE A 549 9.67 -8.00 24.51
C ILE A 549 9.96 -7.49 23.10
N VAL A 550 8.95 -7.51 22.22
CA VAL A 550 9.11 -7.00 20.86
C VAL A 550 8.35 -5.70 20.74
N VAL A 551 8.99 -4.66 20.23
CA VAL A 551 8.36 -3.36 19.99
C VAL A 551 8.47 -2.98 18.53
N SER A 552 7.47 -2.22 18.05
CA SER A 552 7.46 -1.61 16.74
C SER A 552 6.91 -0.20 16.89
N MET A 553 7.64 0.81 16.47
CA MET A 553 7.27 2.20 16.71
C MET A 553 7.51 3.11 15.52
N GLY A 554 6.88 4.31 15.56
CA GLY A 554 7.10 5.38 14.61
C GLY A 554 8.38 6.17 14.92
N HIS A 555 8.87 6.85 13.89
CA HIS A 555 10.02 7.73 13.97
C HIS A 555 9.69 9.05 13.27
N ARG A 556 10.30 10.16 13.68
CA ARG A 556 10.24 11.38 12.85
C ARG A 556 10.74 11.05 11.45
N GLY A 557 10.09 11.57 10.41
CA GLY A 557 10.35 11.17 9.03
C GLY A 557 9.45 10.06 8.50
N GLY A 558 8.64 9.43 9.37
CA GLY A 558 7.69 8.37 9.00
C GLY A 558 6.40 8.92 8.36
N SER A 559 5.27 8.63 8.97
CA SER A 559 3.94 8.78 8.41
C SER A 559 3.57 10.16 7.85
N PRO A 560 2.94 10.21 6.65
CA PRO A 560 2.35 11.42 6.10
C PRO A 560 1.02 11.82 6.77
N MET A 561 0.52 11.04 7.73
CA MET A 561 -0.62 11.37 8.60
C MET A 561 -0.29 12.50 9.57
N ARG A 562 0.96 12.91 9.64
CA ARG A 562 1.48 14.04 10.42
C ARG A 562 1.79 15.22 9.49
N SER A 563 2.29 16.34 10.05
CA SER A 563 2.66 17.49 9.25
C SER A 563 3.75 17.19 8.21
N LYS A 564 3.85 18.03 7.19
CA LYS A 564 4.94 17.99 6.23
C LYS A 564 6.31 17.96 6.90
N TYR A 565 6.56 18.80 7.90
CA TYR A 565 7.82 18.81 8.64
C TYR A 565 8.13 17.49 9.33
N TYR A 566 7.12 16.77 9.79
CA TYR A 566 7.30 15.45 10.40
C TYR A 566 7.72 14.42 9.36
N HIS A 567 6.96 14.24 8.27
CA HIS A 567 7.24 13.17 7.32
C HIS A 567 8.42 13.44 6.38
N THR A 568 8.88 14.70 6.28
CA THR A 568 10.09 15.06 5.51
C THR A 568 11.35 15.18 6.38
N PHE A 569 11.28 14.88 7.69
CA PHE A 569 12.39 15.01 8.62
C PHE A 569 13.64 14.22 8.20
N GLY A 570 13.46 13.08 7.54
CA GLY A 570 14.54 12.24 7.02
C GLY A 570 15.13 12.68 5.67
N TYR A 571 14.66 13.78 5.06
CA TYR A 571 15.17 14.23 3.77
C TYR A 571 16.68 14.50 3.81
N GLN A 572 17.42 13.97 2.82
CA GLN A 572 18.89 13.97 2.74
C GLN A 572 19.62 13.22 3.86
N ASN A 573 18.90 12.49 4.72
CA ASN A 573 19.51 11.79 5.85
C ASN A 573 18.85 10.43 6.14
N LEU A 574 18.47 9.67 5.11
CA LEU A 574 17.72 8.43 5.26
C LEU A 574 18.43 7.37 6.13
N ARG A 575 19.76 7.36 6.19
CA ARG A 575 20.49 6.40 7.00
C ARG A 575 20.31 6.66 8.50
N ASP A 576 20.36 7.93 8.92
CA ASP A 576 20.58 8.25 10.34
C ASP A 576 19.32 8.80 11.05
N TYR A 577 18.30 9.30 10.31
CA TYR A 577 17.22 10.13 10.87
C TYR A 577 16.38 9.45 11.97
N ALA A 578 16.19 8.12 11.88
CA ALA A 578 15.33 7.36 12.78
C ALA A 578 16.07 6.73 13.97
N LEU A 579 17.41 6.69 13.91
CA LEU A 579 18.22 5.90 14.86
C LEU A 579 18.14 6.41 16.31
N ALA A 580 18.22 7.73 16.49
CA ALA A 580 18.16 8.35 17.82
C ALA A 580 16.76 8.21 18.43
N ASP A 581 15.70 8.33 17.61
CA ASP A 581 14.32 8.15 18.07
C ASP A 581 14.07 6.72 18.54
N ASP A 582 14.58 5.69 17.83
CA ASP A 582 14.44 4.28 18.21
C ASP A 582 15.15 4.03 19.55
N LYS A 583 16.43 4.38 19.64
CA LYS A 583 17.24 4.21 20.87
C LYS A 583 16.56 4.89 22.06
N ARG A 584 16.20 6.17 21.94
CA ARG A 584 15.58 6.93 23.04
C ARG A 584 14.23 6.35 23.47
N SER A 585 13.48 5.79 22.52
CA SER A 585 12.21 5.11 22.81
C SER A 585 12.41 3.86 23.65
N LEU A 586 13.42 3.02 23.34
CA LEU A 586 13.75 1.83 24.13
C LEU A 586 14.20 2.20 25.55
N GLU A 587 15.02 3.25 25.69
CA GLU A 587 15.42 3.77 27.01
C GLU A 587 14.21 4.20 27.83
N GLN A 588 13.27 4.99 27.28
CA GLN A 588 12.07 5.41 27.99
C GLN A 588 11.15 4.25 28.39
N LEU A 589 11.07 3.21 27.56
CA LEU A 589 10.29 2.01 27.90
C LEU A 589 10.93 1.27 29.10
N ALA A 590 12.26 1.16 29.12
CA ALA A 590 12.96 0.54 30.25
C ALA A 590 12.90 1.40 31.54
N GLU A 591 12.91 2.72 31.41
CA GLU A 591 12.67 3.63 32.57
C GLU A 591 11.28 3.40 33.19
N ARG A 592 10.28 3.03 32.40
CA ARG A 592 8.89 2.78 32.86
C ARG A 592 8.67 1.35 33.33
N HIS A 593 9.45 0.40 32.82
CA HIS A 593 9.19 -1.03 32.96
C HIS A 593 10.46 -1.78 33.40
N SER A 594 10.59 -2.04 34.67
CA SER A 594 11.79 -2.71 35.26
C SER A 594 12.05 -4.13 34.71
N TRP A 595 11.10 -4.73 34.04
CA TRP A 595 11.21 -6.02 33.40
C TRP A 595 11.84 -5.97 31.98
N ILE A 596 12.13 -4.78 31.44
CA ILE A 596 12.92 -4.64 30.20
C ILE A 596 14.40 -4.68 30.56
N ASP A 597 15.15 -5.49 29.83
CA ASP A 597 16.58 -5.66 29.96
C ASP A 597 17.30 -4.93 28.81
N LEU A 598 17.93 -3.78 29.13
CA LEU A 598 18.72 -3.01 28.17
C LEU A 598 20.18 -3.50 28.03
N ASP A 599 20.60 -4.49 28.82
CA ASP A 599 21.88 -5.15 28.60
C ASP A 599 21.81 -6.20 27.47
N ASN A 600 20.60 -6.41 26.87
CA ASN A 600 20.36 -7.33 25.80
C ASN A 600 19.33 -6.73 24.80
N VAL A 601 19.82 -5.93 23.86
CA VAL A 601 18.99 -5.21 22.89
C VAL A 601 19.20 -5.74 21.47
N GLY A 602 18.11 -6.18 20.84
CA GLY A 602 18.10 -6.59 19.44
C GLY A 602 17.34 -5.63 18.52
N ILE A 603 17.65 -5.66 17.24
CA ILE A 603 16.96 -4.90 16.20
C ILE A 603 16.86 -5.74 14.93
N PHE A 604 15.72 -5.70 14.24
CA PHE A 604 15.60 -6.41 12.96
C PHE A 604 14.63 -5.70 11.99
N GLY A 605 14.83 -5.96 10.72
CA GLY A 605 13.95 -5.46 9.68
C GLY A 605 14.30 -5.97 8.28
N HIS A 606 13.42 -5.71 7.34
CA HIS A 606 13.55 -6.08 5.94
C HIS A 606 13.60 -4.83 5.06
N SER A 607 14.35 -4.87 3.92
CA SER A 607 14.45 -3.74 2.99
C SER A 607 14.95 -2.47 3.71
N GLY A 608 14.20 -1.35 3.72
CA GLY A 608 14.51 -0.17 4.54
C GLY A 608 14.73 -0.48 6.03
N GLY A 609 14.05 -1.51 6.56
CA GLY A 609 14.29 -2.00 7.92
C GLY A 609 15.63 -2.73 8.08
N GLY A 610 16.07 -3.48 7.06
CA GLY A 610 17.40 -4.07 6.99
C GLY A 610 18.49 -2.99 6.93
N PHE A 611 18.27 -1.93 6.18
CA PHE A 611 19.12 -0.75 6.13
C PHE A 611 19.27 -0.10 7.52
N MET A 612 18.14 0.19 8.19
CA MET A 612 18.15 0.81 9.52
C MET A 612 18.72 -0.10 10.60
N SER A 613 18.37 -1.39 10.63
CA SER A 613 18.87 -2.30 11.68
C SER A 613 20.40 -2.42 11.66
N THR A 614 20.98 -2.47 10.46
CA THR A 614 22.44 -2.40 10.29
C THR A 614 23.00 -1.05 10.70
N ALA A 615 22.38 0.06 10.26
CA ALA A 615 22.84 1.41 10.61
C ALA A 615 22.81 1.64 12.12
N ALA A 616 21.78 1.14 12.85
CA ALA A 616 21.63 1.25 14.28
C ALA A 616 22.75 0.51 15.03
N LEU A 617 23.01 -0.76 14.67
CA LEU A 617 24.08 -1.56 15.25
C LEU A 617 25.46 -0.93 15.04
N LEU A 618 25.70 -0.33 13.86
CA LEU A 618 26.98 0.29 13.54
C LEU A 618 27.14 1.73 14.11
N THR A 619 26.04 2.43 14.36
CA THR A 619 26.06 3.79 14.94
C THR A 619 26.09 3.77 16.46
N TYR A 620 25.38 2.83 17.08
CA TYR A 620 25.30 2.65 18.53
C TYR A 620 25.80 1.25 18.94
N PRO A 621 27.09 0.91 18.70
CA PRO A 621 27.62 -0.45 18.89
C PRO A 621 27.73 -0.87 20.36
N ASP A 622 27.50 0.04 21.30
CA ASP A 622 27.48 -0.22 22.75
C ASP A 622 26.03 -0.26 23.31
N PHE A 623 25.02 -0.16 22.42
CA PHE A 623 23.63 -0.19 22.82
C PHE A 623 22.88 -1.35 22.15
N TYR A 624 23.09 -1.60 20.86
CA TYR A 624 22.51 -2.74 20.16
C TYR A 624 23.51 -3.89 20.13
N ASP A 625 23.08 -5.07 20.62
CA ASP A 625 23.92 -6.27 20.68
C ASP A 625 23.80 -7.12 19.43
N VAL A 626 22.59 -7.17 18.84
CA VAL A 626 22.27 -8.02 17.69
C VAL A 626 21.44 -7.28 16.66
N ALA A 627 21.80 -7.41 15.39
CA ALA A 627 20.96 -6.99 14.28
C ALA A 627 20.72 -8.13 13.27
N CYS A 628 19.45 -8.32 12.88
CA CYS A 628 19.08 -9.16 11.73
C CYS A 628 18.62 -8.26 10.58
N SER A 629 19.40 -8.20 9.53
CA SER A 629 19.21 -7.34 8.37
C SER A 629 18.84 -8.16 7.15
N SER A 630 17.60 -8.04 6.70
CA SER A 630 17.10 -8.77 5.52
C SER A 630 16.98 -7.82 4.33
N ALA A 631 17.60 -8.16 3.21
CA ALA A 631 17.55 -7.45 1.92
C ALA A 631 17.68 -5.91 2.06
N GLY A 632 18.63 -5.46 2.91
CA GLY A 632 18.81 -4.03 3.19
C GLY A 632 19.42 -3.26 2.03
N ASN A 633 18.88 -2.10 1.71
CA ASN A 633 19.43 -1.17 0.73
C ASN A 633 20.59 -0.35 1.32
N HIS A 634 21.67 -1.03 1.68
CA HIS A 634 22.83 -0.50 2.41
C HIS A 634 23.58 0.62 1.67
N ASP A 635 23.39 0.71 0.36
CA ASP A 635 23.95 1.73 -0.51
C ASP A 635 22.85 2.27 -1.44
N ASN A 636 22.21 3.35 -1.06
CA ASN A 636 21.15 3.97 -1.86
C ASN A 636 21.69 4.70 -3.12
N ASN A 637 23.00 4.77 -3.35
CA ASN A 637 23.57 5.24 -4.62
C ASN A 637 23.43 4.21 -5.75
N ILE A 638 23.15 2.94 -5.42
CA ILE A 638 22.87 1.86 -6.36
C ILE A 638 21.45 1.28 -6.22
N TYR A 639 20.57 2.01 -5.56
CA TYR A 639 19.16 1.66 -5.41
C TYR A 639 18.31 2.43 -6.40
N ASN A 640 17.02 2.11 -6.48
CA ASN A 640 16.07 2.72 -7.41
C ASN A 640 16.13 4.26 -7.43
N LYS A 641 16.29 4.83 -8.63
CA LYS A 641 16.39 6.28 -8.88
C LYS A 641 15.29 7.06 -8.19
N TRP A 642 14.02 6.68 -8.43
CA TRP A 642 12.89 7.44 -7.93
C TRP A 642 12.92 7.56 -6.39
N TRP A 643 13.09 6.43 -5.68
CA TRP A 643 13.16 6.42 -4.23
C TRP A 643 14.34 7.23 -3.70
N SER A 644 15.51 6.96 -4.27
CA SER A 644 16.76 7.55 -3.78
C SER A 644 16.80 9.06 -4.02
N GLU A 645 16.44 9.52 -5.22
CA GLU A 645 16.45 10.95 -5.56
C GLU A 645 15.34 11.72 -4.82
N THR A 646 14.13 11.18 -4.75
CA THR A 646 13.01 11.85 -4.05
C THR A 646 13.32 12.12 -2.59
N HIS A 647 13.99 11.18 -1.90
CA HIS A 647 14.18 11.26 -0.45
C HIS A 647 15.57 11.74 -0.01
N ASN A 648 16.57 11.66 -0.87
CA ASN A 648 17.90 12.23 -0.57
C ASN A 648 18.21 13.51 -1.36
N GLY A 649 17.37 13.85 -2.34
CA GLY A 649 17.61 14.94 -3.25
C GLY A 649 18.53 14.57 -4.41
N VAL A 650 18.41 15.30 -5.49
CA VAL A 650 19.27 15.24 -6.67
C VAL A 650 19.44 16.67 -7.19
N GLU A 651 20.64 16.99 -7.63
CA GLU A 651 20.97 18.33 -8.15
C GLU A 651 21.27 18.27 -9.64
N ALA A 652 20.66 19.17 -10.41
CA ALA A 652 20.99 19.39 -11.80
C ALA A 652 22.34 20.08 -11.90
N VAL A 653 23.27 19.54 -12.65
CA VAL A 653 24.62 20.09 -12.86
C VAL A 653 24.88 20.23 -14.37
N TYR A 654 25.10 21.44 -14.83
CA TYR A 654 25.44 21.69 -16.21
C TYR A 654 26.98 21.66 -16.39
N LYS A 655 27.45 20.74 -17.23
CA LYS A 655 28.86 20.56 -17.54
C LYS A 655 29.13 21.04 -18.96
N LYS A 656 30.17 21.83 -19.16
CA LYS A 656 30.63 22.16 -20.49
C LYS A 656 31.30 20.94 -21.12
N LYS A 657 30.85 20.60 -22.31
CA LYS A 657 31.38 19.49 -23.14
C LYS A 657 31.55 20.03 -24.56
N LYS A 658 32.46 19.43 -25.32
CA LYS A 658 32.52 19.68 -26.76
C LYS A 658 31.66 18.61 -27.46
N ASP A 659 30.82 19.09 -28.39
CA ASP A 659 30.11 18.23 -29.31
C ASP A 659 31.05 17.58 -30.37
N ASP A 660 30.52 16.75 -31.23
CA ASP A 660 31.28 16.08 -32.28
C ASP A 660 31.90 17.05 -33.31
N ASP A 661 31.36 18.26 -33.41
CA ASP A 661 31.83 19.36 -34.26
C ASP A 661 32.82 20.29 -33.54
N GLY A 662 33.12 20.04 -32.25
CA GLY A 662 34.07 20.77 -31.43
C GLY A 662 33.52 22.04 -30.78
N ASN A 663 32.18 22.31 -30.85
CA ASN A 663 31.55 23.46 -30.21
C ASN A 663 31.34 23.18 -28.70
N GLU A 664 31.48 24.24 -27.87
CA GLU A 664 31.12 24.11 -26.46
C GLU A 664 29.59 24.02 -26.31
N VAL A 665 29.10 22.90 -25.78
CA VAL A 665 27.70 22.66 -25.40
C VAL A 665 27.60 22.42 -23.91
N GLU A 666 26.50 22.83 -23.30
CA GLU A 666 26.20 22.48 -21.92
C GLU A 666 25.45 21.15 -21.88
N GLU A 667 26.03 20.15 -21.21
CA GLU A 667 25.39 18.86 -20.95
C GLU A 667 24.82 18.85 -19.55
N LEU A 668 23.51 18.58 -19.44
CA LEU A 668 22.85 18.38 -18.16
C LEU A 668 23.27 17.02 -17.60
N THR A 669 23.79 17.03 -16.39
CA THR A 669 24.05 15.83 -15.58
C THR A 669 23.38 15.96 -14.23
N TRP A 670 23.28 14.87 -13.51
CA TRP A 670 22.66 14.85 -12.20
C TRP A 670 23.66 14.39 -11.13
N ASN A 671 23.61 15.00 -9.96
CA ASN A 671 24.46 14.66 -8.84
C ASN A 671 23.62 14.18 -7.67
N ALA A 672 23.84 12.95 -7.24
CA ALA A 672 23.28 12.39 -6.03
C ALA A 672 24.41 11.73 -5.22
N LYS A 673 24.55 12.10 -3.94
CA LYS A 673 25.54 11.49 -3.03
C LYS A 673 24.89 11.14 -1.71
N ILE A 674 24.73 9.86 -1.49
CA ILE A 674 23.94 9.31 -0.40
C ILE A 674 24.86 8.58 0.59
N LYS A 675 24.66 8.79 1.90
CA LYS A 675 25.37 8.09 2.96
C LYS A 675 25.07 6.60 2.95
N THR A 676 26.10 5.77 3.10
CA THR A 676 26.00 4.30 3.04
C THR A 676 26.33 3.65 4.39
N ASN A 677 25.85 2.44 4.62
CA ASN A 677 26.20 1.65 5.80
C ASN A 677 27.65 1.15 5.74
N GLN A 678 28.20 0.94 4.55
CA GLN A 678 29.59 0.55 4.32
C GLN A 678 30.58 1.47 5.03
N SER A 679 30.29 2.78 5.05
CA SER A 679 31.15 3.77 5.73
C SER A 679 31.25 3.59 7.24
N LEU A 680 30.38 2.79 7.85
CA LEU A 680 30.32 2.50 9.28
C LEU A 680 30.86 1.11 9.65
N ALA A 681 31.34 0.31 8.69
CA ALA A 681 31.73 -1.09 8.88
C ALA A 681 32.75 -1.30 10.03
N ASN A 682 33.68 -0.37 10.22
CA ASN A 682 34.69 -0.41 11.30
C ASN A 682 34.07 -0.41 12.71
N ASN A 683 32.85 0.06 12.87
CA ASN A 683 32.21 0.23 14.18
C ASN A 683 31.57 -1.05 14.73
N LEU A 684 31.43 -2.12 13.92
CA LEU A 684 30.76 -3.35 14.34
C LEU A 684 31.41 -3.94 15.60
N LYS A 685 30.64 -4.10 16.67
CA LYS A 685 31.01 -4.79 17.91
C LYS A 685 30.07 -5.99 18.18
N GLY A 686 28.78 -5.82 17.98
CA GLY A 686 27.76 -6.82 18.21
C GLY A 686 27.67 -7.87 17.10
N HIS A 687 26.57 -8.64 17.08
CA HIS A 687 26.33 -9.71 16.12
C HIS A 687 25.45 -9.21 14.98
N LEU A 688 25.91 -9.34 13.75
CA LEU A 688 25.17 -8.98 12.53
C LEU A 688 24.86 -10.23 11.71
N LEU A 689 23.58 -10.45 11.42
CA LEU A 689 23.11 -11.42 10.43
C LEU A 689 22.59 -10.67 9.19
N LEU A 690 23.21 -10.92 8.04
CA LEU A 690 22.74 -10.45 6.73
C LEU A 690 22.01 -11.58 6.00
N THR A 691 20.80 -11.31 5.48
CA THR A 691 20.09 -12.24 4.60
C THR A 691 19.67 -11.56 3.32
N HIS A 692 19.84 -12.22 2.16
CA HIS A 692 19.49 -11.63 0.86
C HIS A 692 19.15 -12.69 -0.17
N GLY A 693 18.05 -12.49 -0.92
CA GLY A 693 17.66 -13.37 -2.03
C GLY A 693 18.48 -13.08 -3.29
N ASN A 694 19.00 -14.13 -3.95
CA ASN A 694 19.84 -13.98 -5.14
C ASN A 694 19.12 -13.37 -6.36
N ILE A 695 17.79 -13.47 -6.42
CA ILE A 695 16.95 -12.96 -7.52
C ILE A 695 16.20 -11.67 -7.14
N ASP A 696 16.64 -10.99 -6.09
CA ASP A 696 16.04 -9.70 -5.69
C ASP A 696 16.38 -8.63 -6.74
N ASN A 697 15.44 -8.30 -7.60
CA ASN A 697 15.56 -7.28 -8.64
C ASN A 697 15.09 -5.90 -8.19
N ASN A 698 14.63 -5.76 -6.95
CA ASN A 698 14.29 -4.49 -6.33
C ASN A 698 15.47 -3.92 -5.53
N VAL A 699 15.86 -4.61 -4.45
CA VAL A 699 17.10 -4.29 -3.72
C VAL A 699 18.17 -5.27 -4.20
N HIS A 700 18.94 -4.87 -5.18
CA HIS A 700 19.92 -5.76 -5.79
C HIS A 700 20.89 -6.33 -4.74
N PRO A 701 21.24 -7.66 -4.77
CA PRO A 701 22.09 -8.32 -3.78
C PRO A 701 23.47 -7.66 -3.57
N THR A 702 23.95 -6.92 -4.55
CA THR A 702 25.17 -6.09 -4.46
C THR A 702 25.17 -5.17 -3.24
N ASN A 703 23.99 -4.73 -2.76
CA ASN A 703 23.89 -3.93 -1.54
C ASN A 703 24.50 -4.65 -0.32
N SER A 704 24.12 -5.90 -0.11
CA SER A 704 24.67 -6.73 0.99
C SER A 704 26.10 -7.18 0.69
N MET A 705 26.45 -7.48 -0.56
CA MET A 705 27.80 -7.90 -0.94
C MET A 705 28.84 -6.79 -0.71
N ARG A 706 28.54 -5.54 -1.08
CA ARG A 706 29.43 -4.39 -0.81
C ARG A 706 29.59 -4.12 0.68
N LEU A 707 28.54 -4.30 1.50
CA LEU A 707 28.66 -4.19 2.94
C LEU A 707 29.53 -5.32 3.52
N ALA A 708 29.32 -6.56 3.08
CA ALA A 708 30.13 -7.70 3.48
C ALA A 708 31.62 -7.49 3.16
N ASP A 709 31.95 -6.99 1.97
CA ASP A 709 33.32 -6.66 1.56
C ASP A 709 33.97 -5.64 2.53
N GLU A 710 33.28 -4.56 2.88
CA GLU A 710 33.81 -3.58 3.81
C GLU A 710 33.95 -4.11 5.25
N LEU A 711 33.03 -4.98 5.70
CA LEU A 711 33.14 -5.65 7.00
C LEU A 711 34.35 -6.60 7.03
N ILE A 712 34.61 -7.34 5.95
CA ILE A 712 35.80 -8.21 5.81
C ILE A 712 37.08 -7.38 5.85
N LYS A 713 37.16 -6.28 5.09
CA LYS A 713 38.30 -5.35 5.11
C LYS A 713 38.54 -4.75 6.49
N ALA A 714 37.47 -4.50 7.24
CA ALA A 714 37.55 -4.03 8.62
C ALA A 714 37.89 -5.13 9.66
N GLY A 715 38.07 -6.38 9.23
CA GLY A 715 38.36 -7.51 10.11
C GLY A 715 37.20 -7.90 11.03
N LYS A 716 35.94 -7.61 10.61
CA LYS A 716 34.74 -7.86 11.41
C LYS A 716 34.13 -9.22 11.10
N ARG A 717 33.55 -9.86 12.13
CA ARG A 717 32.77 -11.10 11.97
C ARG A 717 31.31 -10.80 11.86
N PHE A 718 30.63 -11.47 10.92
CA PHE A 718 29.20 -11.41 10.69
C PHE A 718 28.73 -12.71 10.07
N ASP A 719 27.45 -12.98 10.15
CA ASP A 719 26.82 -14.12 9.48
C ASP A 719 26.07 -13.66 8.23
N MET A 720 26.04 -14.52 7.19
CA MET A 720 25.35 -14.22 5.94
C MET A 720 24.64 -15.45 5.41
N MET A 721 23.36 -15.28 4.97
CA MET A 721 22.51 -16.34 4.42
C MET A 721 21.90 -15.90 3.09
#